data_0cce051bb898728d371e08c1501f709a
#
_entry.id   0cce051bb898728d371e08c1501f709a
#
_cell.length_a   1.000
_cell.length_b   1.000
_cell.length_c   1.000
_cell.angle_alpha   90.00
_cell.angle_beta   90.00
_cell.angle_gamma   90.00
#
_symmetry.space_group_name_H-M   'P 1'
#
loop_
_entity.id
_entity.type
_entity.pdbx_description
1 polymer ?
#
loop_
_entity_poly.entity_id
_entity_poly.type
_entity_poly.pdbx_seq_one_letter_code
_entity_poly.pdbx_strand_id
1 'polypeptide(L)'
;MSRFTVKAGVAEKELASEQARNEESEPIAMADIILDATSGVHRPRNVDWKRAGAFLYGDWGTSKCYVIGLAFVAAGFSSLPIILAVCAVTGLVGINYIVICRHFPDGGGVYSAARSQGRLLAVVGALLLVADLTVTAALSGWSALSYITSGAEQITWIKFLRDHIALTTTAVLLFLGAINYFGPRHSGSMAIALALPTVIVVLVLIGISAPHLTTQFLQPRHESVSALWVQFVGVILALSGAESIANLTGVIKLDPGATPEHPSVARESLKAIAPVAIEVVFATALLGWAMLSLPSVLGQTLHLSGASEVAAAIEQRKEDMLRFIGEQFGAASVSPAFGSLFGWIVGIVFFFLLLSASNTAIVAMIGLLYMVTRDGELPRQFTRLNRHGVPWIPLLIAFGLPVIVVLSAADFTSLAGLYAIGVVGAITLNVGSCAVNRTAGFTWYDRVLFGITFVILAAVEFTLAHTKPDALFFVTCVLIGGLGLRAYTLKRHGLTTLTVTREVARMVTLDLVATMRPRLEEGQKIMVAARGVTPVLTFALEEAQLRKATLCVLYVKEIAIFYGGGPAVPGRPKWQDNPEASAIMSMMLKLGTERGICVIPVYAVSEDTASTILDLSATLGVDYLIIGASQRSAMTKLLRGSVATNVAQQLPESIRLLIYG
;
A
#
# COMPACT_ATOMS: atom_id res chain seq x y z
N MET A 1 20.14 -6.85 70.42
CA MET A 1 18.93 -6.36 69.73
C MET A 1 19.04 -4.89 69.31
N SER A 2 20.23 -4.27 69.13
CA SER A 2 20.38 -2.83 68.87
C SER A 2 21.18 -2.50 67.58
N ARG A 3 21.50 -3.48 66.73
CA ARG A 3 22.22 -3.25 65.46
C ARG A 3 21.38 -3.36 64.19
N PHE A 4 20.11 -3.77 64.31
CA PHE A 4 19.19 -3.91 63.13
C PHE A 4 18.28 -2.70 62.89
N THR A 5 18.05 -1.86 63.90
CA THR A 5 17.16 -0.69 63.81
C THR A 5 17.84 0.53 63.18
N VAL A 6 19.17 0.62 63.16
CA VAL A 6 19.87 1.76 62.54
C VAL A 6 20.03 1.61 61.03
N LYS A 7 20.05 0.38 60.48
CA LYS A 7 20.13 0.14 59.05
C LYS A 7 18.80 0.34 58.32
N ALA A 8 17.68 0.15 58.98
CA ALA A 8 16.36 0.38 58.38
C ALA A 8 16.07 1.87 58.18
N GLY A 9 16.45 2.74 59.13
CA GLY A 9 16.23 4.18 59.05
C GLY A 9 17.13 4.92 58.02
N VAL A 10 18.26 4.33 57.65
CA VAL A 10 19.15 4.91 56.61
C VAL A 10 18.64 4.53 55.23
N ALA A 11 18.15 3.30 55.03
CA ALA A 11 17.58 2.85 53.80
C ALA A 11 16.23 3.55 53.45
N GLU A 12 15.41 3.86 54.47
CA GLU A 12 14.18 4.63 54.28
C GLU A 12 14.48 6.10 53.94
N LYS A 13 15.54 6.71 54.49
CA LYS A 13 15.95 8.06 54.13
C LYS A 13 16.62 8.14 52.76
N GLU A 14 17.36 7.12 52.33
CA GLU A 14 17.91 7.04 50.98
C GLU A 14 16.80 6.80 49.94
N LEU A 15 15.83 5.92 50.20
CA LEU A 15 14.66 5.73 49.33
C LEU A 15 13.81 7.03 49.24
N ALA A 16 13.58 7.73 50.35
CA ALA A 16 12.84 8.99 50.35
C ALA A 16 13.61 10.11 49.63
N SER A 17 14.96 10.12 49.71
CA SER A 17 15.78 11.11 48.98
C SER A 17 15.91 10.77 47.50
N GLU A 18 15.84 9.50 47.12
CA GLU A 18 15.83 9.05 45.74
C GLU A 18 14.44 9.27 45.09
N GLN A 19 13.35 9.07 45.84
CA GLN A 19 12.00 9.43 45.41
C GLN A 19 11.83 10.95 45.24
N ALA A 20 12.35 11.77 46.18
CA ALA A 20 12.31 13.25 46.05
C ALA A 20 13.19 13.77 44.92
N ARG A 21 14.31 13.10 44.59
CA ARG A 21 15.15 13.44 43.44
C ARG A 21 14.54 13.04 42.09
N ASN A 22 13.75 11.96 42.07
CA ASN A 22 13.00 11.56 40.90
C ASN A 22 11.75 12.42 40.67
N GLU A 23 11.15 12.99 41.73
CA GLU A 23 9.99 13.88 41.61
C GLU A 23 10.36 15.29 41.06
N GLU A 24 11.59 15.78 41.22
CA GLU A 24 11.97 17.10 40.69
C GLU A 24 12.46 17.10 39.24
N SER A 25 12.70 15.93 38.60
CA SER A 25 13.24 15.87 37.23
C SER A 25 12.26 15.45 36.14
N GLU A 26 10.98 15.17 36.45
CA GLU A 26 10.04 14.49 35.52
C GLU A 26 8.76 15.20 35.05
N PRO A 27 8.52 16.53 35.18
CA PRO A 27 7.27 17.08 34.64
C PRO A 27 7.21 17.07 33.10
N ILE A 28 8.35 17.04 32.41
CA ILE A 28 8.41 17.14 30.93
C ILE A 28 8.26 15.77 30.25
N ALA A 29 8.83 14.71 30.82
CA ALA A 29 8.70 13.35 30.29
C ALA A 29 7.28 12.76 30.44
N MET A 30 6.54 13.22 31.44
CA MET A 30 5.19 12.74 31.76
C MET A 30 4.11 13.33 30.85
N ALA A 31 4.27 14.58 30.41
CA ALA A 31 3.39 15.22 29.43
C ALA A 31 3.52 14.52 28.04
N ASP A 32 4.74 14.16 27.65
CA ASP A 32 5.00 13.39 26.42
C ASP A 32 4.33 11.99 26.47
N ILE A 33 4.27 11.34 27.63
CA ILE A 33 3.69 10.00 27.80
C ILE A 33 2.15 10.02 27.68
N ILE A 34 1.50 11.04 28.23
CA ILE A 34 0.03 11.13 28.23
C ILE A 34 -0.50 11.48 26.84
N LEU A 35 0.19 12.40 26.14
CA LEU A 35 -0.22 12.82 24.79
C LEU A 35 0.01 11.74 23.75
N ASP A 36 1.02 10.90 23.94
CA ASP A 36 1.34 9.79 23.05
C ASP A 36 0.40 8.58 23.24
N ALA A 37 -0.18 8.41 24.42
CA ALA A 37 -1.17 7.34 24.68
C ALA A 37 -2.55 7.64 24.03
N THR A 38 -2.86 8.92 23.84
CA THR A 38 -4.08 9.39 23.16
C THR A 38 -3.88 9.61 21.66
N SER A 39 -2.66 9.82 21.20
CA SER A 39 -2.27 10.00 19.79
C SER A 39 -1.93 8.68 19.10
N GLY A 40 -2.58 7.59 19.45
CA GLY A 40 -2.59 6.42 18.57
C GLY A 40 -2.96 6.91 17.18
N VAL A 41 -2.11 6.63 16.16
CA VAL A 41 -2.39 6.99 14.77
C VAL A 41 -3.73 6.36 14.41
N HIS A 42 -4.82 7.07 14.68
CA HIS A 42 -6.15 6.69 14.22
C HIS A 42 -6.19 6.97 12.74
N ARG A 43 -6.03 5.93 11.96
CA ARG A 43 -6.27 6.01 10.51
C ARG A 43 -7.73 6.25 10.31
N PRO A 44 -8.11 7.32 9.59
CA PRO A 44 -9.50 7.51 9.23
C PRO A 44 -9.94 6.33 8.35
N ARG A 45 -10.87 5.52 8.84
CA ARG A 45 -11.51 4.43 8.09
C ARG A 45 -12.59 5.02 7.18
N ASN A 46 -12.14 5.68 6.10
CA ASN A 46 -13.01 6.46 5.21
C ASN A 46 -13.19 5.82 3.82
N VAL A 47 -12.53 4.69 3.54
CA VAL A 47 -12.63 3.97 2.27
C VAL A 47 -13.84 3.05 2.31
N ASP A 48 -14.86 3.34 1.50
CA ASP A 48 -16.01 2.45 1.30
C ASP A 48 -15.65 1.27 0.36
N TRP A 49 -16.52 0.26 0.31
CA TRP A 49 -16.30 -0.93 -0.51
C TRP A 49 -16.13 -0.64 -2.02
N LYS A 50 -16.78 0.44 -2.55
CA LYS A 50 -16.66 0.83 -3.97
C LYS A 50 -15.26 1.32 -4.27
N ARG A 51 -14.71 2.17 -3.41
CA ARG A 51 -13.34 2.68 -3.52
C ARG A 51 -12.33 1.57 -3.29
N ALA A 52 -12.56 0.71 -2.28
CA ALA A 52 -11.70 -0.45 -2.02
C ALA A 52 -11.69 -1.43 -3.20
N GLY A 53 -12.86 -1.73 -3.79
CA GLY A 53 -12.98 -2.55 -4.97
C GLY A 53 -12.33 -1.93 -6.20
N ALA A 54 -12.43 -0.61 -6.38
CA ALA A 54 -11.76 0.09 -7.48
C ALA A 54 -10.23 0.10 -7.33
N PHE A 55 -9.71 0.23 -6.12
CA PHE A 55 -8.28 0.07 -5.85
C PHE A 55 -7.80 -1.35 -6.17
N LEU A 56 -8.55 -2.34 -5.68
CA LEU A 56 -8.27 -3.75 -5.96
C LEU A 56 -8.30 -4.04 -7.46
N TYR A 57 -9.29 -3.51 -8.18
CA TYR A 57 -9.40 -3.66 -9.63
C TYR A 57 -8.26 -2.99 -10.38
N GLY A 58 -7.77 -1.84 -9.91
CA GLY A 58 -6.63 -1.13 -10.48
C GLY A 58 -5.34 -1.94 -10.46
N ASP A 59 -5.24 -2.94 -9.61
CA ASP A 59 -4.10 -3.86 -9.49
C ASP A 59 -4.47 -5.24 -10.05
N TRP A 60 -5.39 -5.96 -9.43
CA TRP A 60 -5.76 -7.31 -9.84
C TRP A 60 -6.42 -7.39 -11.22
N GLY A 61 -7.25 -6.40 -11.57
CA GLY A 61 -7.91 -6.31 -12.87
C GLY A 61 -6.97 -6.13 -14.06
N THR A 62 -5.71 -5.71 -13.83
CA THR A 62 -4.71 -5.56 -14.90
C THR A 62 -4.10 -6.88 -15.36
N SER A 63 -4.20 -7.94 -14.58
CA SER A 63 -3.59 -9.25 -14.86
C SER A 63 -3.97 -9.81 -16.24
N LYS A 64 -5.22 -9.62 -16.68
CA LYS A 64 -5.69 -10.07 -18.00
C LYS A 64 -4.96 -9.41 -19.17
N CYS A 65 -4.37 -8.22 -18.97
CA CYS A 65 -3.68 -7.47 -20.02
C CYS A 65 -2.45 -8.19 -20.56
N TYR A 66 -1.78 -8.98 -19.72
CA TYR A 66 -0.57 -9.69 -20.08
C TYR A 66 -0.69 -11.20 -20.00
N VAL A 67 -1.51 -11.75 -19.12
CA VAL A 67 -1.67 -13.21 -18.93
C VAL A 67 -2.17 -13.90 -20.20
N ILE A 68 -3.14 -13.30 -20.90
CA ILE A 68 -3.76 -13.89 -22.10
C ILE A 68 -2.71 -14.01 -23.21
N GLY A 69 -1.95 -12.97 -23.50
CA GLY A 69 -0.88 -13.01 -24.51
C GLY A 69 0.25 -13.97 -24.14
N LEU A 70 0.68 -13.99 -22.88
CA LEU A 70 1.72 -14.90 -22.39
C LEU A 70 1.26 -16.36 -22.44
N ALA A 71 -0.02 -16.64 -22.21
CA ALA A 71 -0.57 -17.99 -22.34
C ALA A 71 -0.48 -18.50 -23.78
N PHE A 72 -0.69 -17.62 -24.77
CA PHE A 72 -0.51 -17.97 -26.18
C PHE A 72 0.96 -18.28 -26.50
N VAL A 73 1.89 -17.44 -26.02
CA VAL A 73 3.33 -17.70 -26.19
C VAL A 73 3.75 -19.04 -25.57
N ALA A 74 3.18 -19.39 -24.41
CA ALA A 74 3.52 -20.63 -23.71
C ALA A 74 2.97 -21.89 -24.37
N ALA A 75 1.79 -21.82 -25.01
CA ALA A 75 1.06 -23.02 -25.44
C ALA A 75 0.25 -22.87 -26.73
N GLY A 76 0.37 -21.74 -27.45
CA GLY A 76 -0.34 -21.50 -28.70
C GLY A 76 -1.84 -21.74 -28.59
N PHE A 77 -2.40 -22.41 -29.59
CA PHE A 77 -3.84 -22.75 -29.63
C PHE A 77 -4.28 -23.84 -28.62
N SER A 78 -3.34 -24.41 -27.86
CA SER A 78 -3.62 -25.36 -26.78
C SER A 78 -3.64 -24.69 -25.40
N SER A 79 -3.65 -23.34 -25.31
CA SER A 79 -3.52 -22.61 -24.03
C SER A 79 -4.81 -22.52 -23.20
N LEU A 80 -6.00 -22.85 -23.75
CA LEU A 80 -7.27 -22.72 -23.01
C LEU A 80 -7.28 -23.45 -21.66
N PRO A 81 -6.88 -24.73 -21.56
CA PRO A 81 -6.85 -25.43 -20.26
C PRO A 81 -5.93 -24.75 -19.24
N ILE A 82 -4.80 -24.16 -19.69
CA ILE A 82 -3.88 -23.43 -18.84
C ILE A 82 -4.53 -22.15 -18.31
N ILE A 83 -5.17 -21.38 -19.19
CA ILE A 83 -5.90 -20.15 -18.80
C ILE A 83 -6.97 -20.49 -17.77
N LEU A 84 -7.75 -21.55 -17.98
CA LEU A 84 -8.78 -21.99 -17.04
C LEU A 84 -8.22 -22.46 -15.70
N ALA A 85 -7.07 -23.15 -15.70
CA ALA A 85 -6.39 -23.55 -14.48
C ALA A 85 -5.87 -22.32 -13.71
N VAL A 86 -5.29 -21.33 -14.39
CA VAL A 86 -4.88 -20.05 -13.79
C VAL A 86 -6.08 -19.32 -13.20
N CYS A 87 -7.21 -19.26 -13.93
CA CYS A 87 -8.45 -18.67 -13.45
C CYS A 87 -8.98 -19.37 -12.19
N ALA A 88 -8.91 -20.70 -12.14
CA ALA A 88 -9.34 -21.48 -10.97
C ALA A 88 -8.50 -21.18 -9.74
N VAL A 89 -7.15 -21.13 -9.89
CA VAL A 89 -6.26 -20.78 -8.78
C VAL A 89 -6.43 -19.32 -8.37
N THR A 90 -6.66 -18.40 -9.32
CA THR A 90 -6.96 -16.99 -9.05
C THR A 90 -8.25 -16.86 -8.23
N GLY A 91 -9.30 -17.58 -8.58
CA GLY A 91 -10.55 -17.63 -7.80
C GLY A 91 -10.34 -18.20 -6.39
N LEU A 92 -9.54 -19.27 -6.27
CA LEU A 92 -9.18 -19.88 -4.99
C LEU A 92 -8.44 -18.89 -4.08
N VAL A 93 -7.48 -18.14 -4.62
CA VAL A 93 -6.75 -17.09 -3.90
C VAL A 93 -7.70 -15.95 -3.49
N GLY A 94 -8.64 -15.56 -4.36
CA GLY A 94 -9.67 -14.58 -4.00
C GLY A 94 -10.50 -14.99 -2.79
N ILE A 95 -10.91 -16.27 -2.72
CA ILE A 95 -11.62 -16.82 -1.56
C ILE A 95 -10.75 -16.77 -0.31
N ASN A 96 -9.46 -17.11 -0.41
CA ASN A 96 -8.53 -17.00 0.71
C ASN A 96 -8.47 -15.57 1.25
N TYR A 97 -8.37 -14.55 0.38
CA TYR A 97 -8.33 -13.14 0.82
C TYR A 97 -9.64 -12.64 1.42
N ILE A 98 -10.79 -13.17 1.01
CA ILE A 98 -12.08 -12.90 1.71
C ILE A 98 -12.00 -13.37 3.15
N VAL A 99 -11.46 -14.57 3.40
CA VAL A 99 -11.31 -15.11 4.75
C VAL A 99 -10.25 -14.34 5.54
N ILE A 100 -9.10 -14.01 4.94
CA ILE A 100 -8.03 -13.23 5.57
C ILE A 100 -8.55 -11.85 6.02
N CYS A 101 -9.22 -11.11 5.14
CA CYS A 101 -9.75 -9.78 5.45
C CYS A 101 -10.80 -9.80 6.59
N ARG A 102 -11.54 -10.89 6.74
CA ARG A 102 -12.47 -11.08 7.86
C ARG A 102 -11.76 -11.12 9.22
N HIS A 103 -10.57 -11.72 9.28
CA HIS A 103 -9.84 -11.96 10.53
C HIS A 103 -8.77 -10.92 10.83
N PHE A 104 -8.37 -10.13 9.84
CA PHE A 104 -7.37 -9.06 9.97
C PHE A 104 -7.94 -7.68 9.58
N PRO A 105 -8.82 -7.09 10.41
CA PRO A 105 -9.45 -5.81 10.09
C PRO A 105 -8.48 -4.62 10.11
N ASP A 106 -7.32 -4.75 10.76
CA ASP A 106 -6.31 -3.69 10.89
C ASP A 106 -5.17 -3.79 9.88
N GLY A 107 -5.26 -4.72 8.93
CA GLY A 107 -4.27 -5.01 7.91
C GLY A 107 -3.89 -6.49 7.90
N GLY A 108 -4.30 -7.21 6.84
CA GLY A 108 -4.11 -8.65 6.67
C GLY A 108 -3.01 -9.02 5.67
N GLY A 109 -2.13 -8.08 5.30
CA GLY A 109 -1.02 -8.34 4.38
C GLY A 109 -0.03 -9.36 4.93
N VAL A 110 0.84 -9.89 4.06
CA VAL A 110 1.80 -10.96 4.37
C VAL A 110 2.66 -10.65 5.60
N TYR A 111 3.07 -9.40 5.77
CA TYR A 111 3.86 -8.99 6.93
C TYR A 111 3.10 -9.18 8.26
N SER A 112 1.84 -8.75 8.30
CA SER A 112 1.00 -8.87 9.51
C SER A 112 0.64 -10.31 9.82
N ALA A 113 0.31 -11.12 8.82
CA ALA A 113 -0.03 -12.53 8.96
C ALA A 113 1.17 -13.35 9.44
N ALA A 114 2.35 -13.15 8.84
CA ALA A 114 3.57 -13.85 9.18
C ALA A 114 4.15 -13.42 10.54
N ARG A 115 3.82 -12.22 11.04
CA ARG A 115 4.33 -11.71 12.32
C ARG A 115 3.95 -12.58 13.52
N SER A 116 2.79 -13.25 13.45
CA SER A 116 2.36 -14.20 14.49
C SER A 116 3.25 -15.45 14.57
N GLN A 117 3.96 -15.79 13.49
CA GLN A 117 4.89 -16.91 13.41
C GLN A 117 6.33 -16.51 13.77
N GLY A 118 6.68 -15.22 13.61
CA GLY A 118 7.97 -14.69 13.98
C GLY A 118 8.39 -13.46 13.16
N ARG A 119 9.21 -12.62 13.78
CA ARG A 119 9.67 -11.37 13.14
C ARG A 119 10.49 -11.62 11.87
N LEU A 120 11.35 -12.64 11.87
CA LEU A 120 12.16 -12.97 10.70
C LEU A 120 11.27 -13.35 9.51
N LEU A 121 10.26 -14.20 9.74
CA LEU A 121 9.33 -14.64 8.71
C LEU A 121 8.51 -13.46 8.15
N ALA A 122 8.09 -12.54 9.02
CA ALA A 122 7.41 -11.32 8.61
C ALA A 122 8.28 -10.45 7.69
N VAL A 123 9.56 -10.28 8.02
CA VAL A 123 10.50 -9.52 7.19
C VAL A 123 10.74 -10.22 5.85
N VAL A 124 10.89 -11.55 5.83
CA VAL A 124 10.99 -12.30 4.57
C VAL A 124 9.76 -12.07 3.71
N GLY A 125 8.54 -12.14 4.28
CA GLY A 125 7.31 -11.85 3.58
C GLY A 125 7.23 -10.41 3.04
N ALA A 126 7.69 -9.44 3.81
CA ALA A 126 7.78 -8.06 3.35
C ALA A 126 8.77 -7.89 2.19
N LEU A 127 9.92 -8.57 2.22
CA LEU A 127 10.91 -8.51 1.15
C LEU A 127 10.43 -9.21 -0.13
N LEU A 128 9.71 -10.33 -0.01
CA LEU A 128 9.03 -10.95 -1.15
C LEU A 128 8.00 -10.00 -1.78
N LEU A 129 7.23 -9.29 -0.95
CA LEU A 129 6.30 -8.27 -1.42
C LEU A 129 7.01 -7.05 -2.03
N VAL A 130 8.21 -6.67 -1.55
CA VAL A 130 9.05 -5.65 -2.23
C VAL A 130 9.47 -6.14 -3.61
N ALA A 131 9.86 -7.40 -3.76
CA ALA A 131 10.21 -7.97 -5.05
C ALA A 131 9.00 -7.99 -6.00
N ASP A 132 7.83 -8.41 -5.52
CA ASP A 132 6.56 -8.38 -6.24
C ASP A 132 6.22 -6.95 -6.72
N LEU A 133 6.11 -5.99 -5.81
CA LEU A 133 5.77 -4.60 -6.13
C LEU A 133 6.78 -3.94 -7.09
N THR A 134 8.06 -4.34 -7.01
CA THR A 134 9.10 -3.86 -7.93
C THR A 134 8.80 -4.28 -9.36
N VAL A 135 8.50 -5.56 -9.57
CA VAL A 135 8.25 -6.06 -10.92
C VAL A 135 6.85 -5.69 -11.39
N THR A 136 5.85 -5.60 -10.49
CA THR A 136 4.52 -5.05 -10.80
C THR A 136 4.62 -3.64 -11.37
N ALA A 137 5.39 -2.75 -10.74
CA ALA A 137 5.58 -1.39 -11.24
C ALA A 137 6.26 -1.38 -12.62
N ALA A 138 7.29 -2.21 -12.81
CA ALA A 138 8.04 -2.33 -14.06
C ALA A 138 7.17 -2.88 -15.20
N LEU A 139 6.51 -4.02 -14.97
CA LEU A 139 5.69 -4.72 -15.97
C LEU A 139 4.46 -3.90 -16.36
N SER A 140 3.78 -3.30 -15.38
CA SER A 140 2.62 -2.45 -15.65
C SER A 140 3.01 -1.18 -16.43
N GLY A 141 4.17 -0.56 -16.11
CA GLY A 141 4.69 0.58 -16.86
C GLY A 141 5.04 0.22 -18.31
N TRP A 142 5.69 -0.92 -18.53
CA TRP A 142 5.98 -1.45 -19.87
C TRP A 142 4.69 -1.74 -20.64
N SER A 143 3.78 -2.50 -20.05
CA SER A 143 2.50 -2.84 -20.69
C SER A 143 1.66 -1.61 -21.02
N ALA A 144 1.64 -0.59 -20.15
CA ALA A 144 0.95 0.65 -20.44
C ALA A 144 1.42 1.26 -21.77
N LEU A 145 2.73 1.35 -21.98
CA LEU A 145 3.29 1.85 -23.23
C LEU A 145 3.00 0.93 -24.41
N SER A 146 3.07 -0.39 -24.23
CA SER A 146 2.73 -1.34 -25.29
C SER A 146 1.29 -1.16 -25.77
N TYR A 147 0.33 -0.95 -24.87
CA TYR A 147 -1.08 -0.72 -25.23
C TYR A 147 -1.32 0.54 -26.05
N ILE A 148 -0.48 1.57 -25.94
CA ILE A 148 -0.65 2.81 -26.72
C ILE A 148 0.21 2.80 -27.99
N THR A 149 1.34 2.11 -27.99
CA THR A 149 2.30 2.14 -29.11
C THR A 149 2.09 1.03 -30.15
N SER A 150 1.59 -0.14 -29.75
CA SER A 150 1.36 -1.28 -30.67
C SER A 150 0.28 -0.96 -31.71
N GLY A 151 0.51 -1.39 -32.93
CA GLY A 151 -0.43 -1.16 -34.04
C GLY A 151 -0.51 0.26 -34.56
N ALA A 152 0.37 1.17 -34.08
CA ALA A 152 0.44 2.57 -34.51
C ALA A 152 1.83 2.99 -35.00
N GLU A 153 2.65 2.02 -35.43
CA GLU A 153 4.04 2.21 -35.87
C GLU A 153 4.20 3.07 -37.11
N GLN A 154 3.12 3.35 -37.83
CA GLN A 154 3.09 4.29 -38.96
C GLN A 154 3.34 5.75 -38.51
N ILE A 155 3.10 6.05 -37.22
CA ILE A 155 3.30 7.38 -36.64
C ILE A 155 4.73 7.44 -36.08
N THR A 156 5.58 8.27 -36.66
CA THR A 156 7.03 8.31 -36.41
C THR A 156 7.40 8.43 -34.93
N TRP A 157 6.70 9.29 -34.17
CA TRP A 157 7.01 9.45 -32.74
C TRP A 157 6.54 8.25 -31.90
N ILE A 158 5.44 7.57 -32.27
CA ILE A 158 5.00 6.34 -31.61
C ILE A 158 5.98 5.20 -31.87
N LYS A 159 6.44 5.06 -33.12
CA LYS A 159 7.47 4.11 -33.47
C LYS A 159 8.74 4.33 -32.65
N PHE A 160 9.20 5.57 -32.51
CA PHE A 160 10.37 5.90 -31.66
C PHE A 160 10.16 5.45 -30.21
N LEU A 161 8.98 5.68 -29.61
CA LEU A 161 8.67 5.24 -28.25
C LEU A 161 8.70 3.71 -28.13
N ARG A 162 8.21 3.00 -29.15
CA ARG A 162 8.21 1.53 -29.17
C ARG A 162 9.59 0.96 -29.37
N ASP A 163 10.36 1.49 -30.29
CA ASP A 163 11.74 1.03 -30.54
C ASP A 163 12.64 1.23 -29.31
N HIS A 164 12.28 2.15 -28.41
CA HIS A 164 13.00 2.45 -27.17
C HIS A 164 12.13 2.23 -25.93
N ILE A 165 11.28 1.19 -25.92
CA ILE A 165 10.25 1.00 -24.89
C ILE A 165 10.83 0.89 -23.46
N ALA A 166 12.00 0.28 -23.28
CA ALA A 166 12.66 0.19 -21.98
C ALA A 166 13.04 1.58 -21.43
N LEU A 167 13.62 2.45 -22.29
CA LEU A 167 13.97 3.82 -21.92
C LEU A 167 12.74 4.68 -21.66
N THR A 168 11.70 4.51 -22.47
CA THR A 168 10.42 5.23 -22.30
C THR A 168 9.72 4.80 -21.02
N THR A 169 9.70 3.50 -20.72
CA THR A 169 9.19 2.98 -19.44
C THR A 169 9.99 3.54 -18.26
N THR A 170 11.31 3.59 -18.38
CA THR A 170 12.17 4.20 -17.36
C THR A 170 11.80 5.66 -17.13
N ALA A 171 11.59 6.45 -18.18
CA ALA A 171 11.16 7.84 -18.06
C ALA A 171 9.80 7.97 -17.36
N VAL A 172 8.85 7.08 -17.65
CA VAL A 172 7.53 7.04 -16.99
C VAL A 172 7.69 6.70 -15.51
N LEU A 173 8.52 5.71 -15.13
CA LEU A 173 8.75 5.35 -13.73
C LEU A 173 9.42 6.48 -12.95
N LEU A 174 10.39 7.18 -13.54
CA LEU A 174 11.01 8.36 -12.95
C LEU A 174 10.00 9.50 -12.76
N PHE A 175 9.13 9.72 -13.74
CA PHE A 175 8.04 10.70 -13.65
C PHE A 175 7.06 10.36 -12.52
N LEU A 176 6.65 9.09 -12.38
CA LEU A 176 5.83 8.62 -11.26
C LEU A 176 6.54 8.81 -9.92
N GLY A 177 7.84 8.51 -9.86
CA GLY A 177 8.68 8.77 -8.68
C GLY A 177 8.71 10.27 -8.32
N ALA A 178 8.83 11.15 -9.31
CA ALA A 178 8.81 12.60 -9.12
C ALA A 178 7.43 13.10 -8.61
N ILE A 179 6.32 12.56 -9.12
CA ILE A 179 4.98 12.87 -8.61
C ILE A 179 4.86 12.44 -7.14
N ASN A 180 5.30 11.23 -6.81
CA ASN A 180 5.22 10.69 -5.46
C ASN A 180 6.14 11.40 -4.46
N TYR A 181 7.15 12.16 -4.92
CA TYR A 181 7.94 13.04 -4.06
C TYR A 181 7.10 14.11 -3.35
N PHE A 182 6.02 14.58 -4.00
CA PHE A 182 5.08 15.54 -3.42
C PHE A 182 4.04 14.91 -2.49
N GLY A 183 4.03 13.59 -2.40
CA GLY A 183 3.12 12.80 -1.59
C GLY A 183 1.88 12.33 -2.36
N PRO A 184 1.60 11.03 -2.34
CA PRO A 184 0.43 10.48 -3.00
C PRO A 184 -0.83 10.93 -2.28
N ARG A 185 -1.72 11.62 -2.99
CA ARG A 185 -3.13 11.71 -2.62
C ARG A 185 -3.93 10.85 -3.58
N HIS A 186 -4.15 9.63 -3.19
CA HIS A 186 -5.12 8.80 -3.86
C HIS A 186 -6.50 9.17 -3.37
N SER A 187 -7.19 10.00 -4.13
CA SER A 187 -8.62 10.08 -3.95
C SER A 187 -9.20 8.77 -4.47
N GLY A 188 -9.92 8.01 -3.64
CA GLY A 188 -10.63 6.81 -4.08
C GLY A 188 -11.59 7.07 -5.25
N SER A 189 -11.95 8.32 -5.51
CA SER A 189 -12.67 8.76 -6.70
C SER A 189 -11.87 8.58 -8.00
N MET A 190 -10.55 8.78 -7.99
CA MET A 190 -9.70 8.55 -9.17
C MET A 190 -9.60 7.06 -9.50
N ALA A 191 -9.52 6.17 -8.50
CA ALA A 191 -9.54 4.73 -8.72
C ALA A 191 -10.84 4.28 -9.41
N ILE A 192 -12.00 4.80 -8.96
CA ILE A 192 -13.30 4.52 -9.60
C ILE A 192 -13.34 5.06 -11.03
N ALA A 193 -12.81 6.29 -11.26
CA ALA A 193 -12.77 6.90 -12.58
C ALA A 193 -11.95 6.11 -13.60
N LEU A 194 -10.97 5.32 -13.16
CA LEU A 194 -10.18 4.43 -14.01
C LEU A 194 -10.77 3.03 -14.12
N ALA A 195 -11.28 2.47 -13.03
CA ALA A 195 -11.83 1.12 -13.01
C ALA A 195 -13.13 1.01 -13.83
N LEU A 196 -14.05 1.98 -13.71
CA LEU A 196 -15.36 1.90 -14.37
C LEU A 196 -15.28 1.88 -15.90
N PRO A 197 -14.54 2.77 -16.57
CA PRO A 197 -14.35 2.67 -18.02
C PRO A 197 -13.72 1.35 -18.46
N THR A 198 -12.79 0.81 -17.65
CA THR A 198 -12.13 -0.47 -17.98
C THR A 198 -13.13 -1.63 -17.93
N VAL A 199 -13.96 -1.71 -16.88
CA VAL A 199 -15.01 -2.73 -16.81
C VAL A 199 -15.96 -2.63 -18.00
N ILE A 200 -16.37 -1.41 -18.39
CA ILE A 200 -17.24 -1.20 -19.57
C ILE A 200 -16.55 -1.70 -20.84
N VAL A 201 -15.28 -1.34 -21.04
CA VAL A 201 -14.51 -1.78 -22.22
C VAL A 201 -14.37 -3.29 -22.24
N VAL A 202 -14.10 -3.94 -21.11
CA VAL A 202 -14.02 -5.40 -21.00
C VAL A 202 -15.35 -6.06 -21.36
N LEU A 203 -16.48 -5.54 -20.87
CA LEU A 203 -17.81 -6.05 -21.22
C LEU A 203 -18.12 -5.90 -22.72
N VAL A 204 -17.74 -4.76 -23.31
CA VAL A 204 -17.89 -4.55 -24.76
C VAL A 204 -16.98 -5.51 -25.54
N LEU A 205 -15.72 -5.71 -25.12
CA LEU A 205 -14.81 -6.69 -25.72
C LEU A 205 -15.41 -8.10 -25.73
N ILE A 206 -15.94 -8.54 -24.60
CA ILE A 206 -16.62 -9.83 -24.49
C ILE A 206 -17.84 -9.87 -25.41
N GLY A 207 -18.65 -8.81 -25.43
CA GLY A 207 -19.85 -8.72 -26.26
C GLY A 207 -19.58 -8.82 -27.78
N ILE A 208 -18.58 -8.10 -28.28
CA ILE A 208 -18.22 -8.16 -29.71
C ILE A 208 -17.47 -9.45 -30.08
N SER A 209 -16.79 -10.08 -29.15
CA SER A 209 -16.10 -11.35 -29.37
C SER A 209 -17.07 -12.56 -29.33
N ALA A 210 -18.16 -12.44 -28.57
CA ALA A 210 -19.07 -13.55 -28.31
C ALA A 210 -19.63 -14.26 -29.59
N PRO A 211 -20.04 -13.53 -30.66
CA PRO A 211 -20.52 -14.17 -31.88
C PRO A 211 -19.45 -14.95 -32.65
N HIS A 212 -18.20 -14.67 -32.41
CA HIS A 212 -17.04 -15.26 -33.11
C HIS A 212 -16.35 -16.36 -32.32
N LEU A 213 -16.80 -16.64 -31.09
CA LEU A 213 -16.21 -17.72 -30.28
C LEU A 213 -16.39 -19.06 -30.94
N THR A 214 -15.28 -19.78 -31.12
CA THR A 214 -15.26 -21.10 -31.76
C THR A 214 -14.26 -22.02 -31.10
N THR A 215 -14.51 -23.32 -31.20
CA THR A 215 -13.61 -24.38 -30.73
C THR A 215 -12.78 -24.99 -31.86
N GLN A 216 -13.00 -24.58 -33.14
CA GLN A 216 -12.37 -25.17 -34.31
C GLN A 216 -10.85 -25.08 -34.33
N PHE A 217 -10.29 -24.03 -33.74
CA PHE A 217 -8.85 -23.79 -33.74
C PHE A 217 -8.17 -24.33 -32.48
N LEU A 218 -8.95 -24.84 -31.51
CA LEU A 218 -8.39 -25.45 -30.32
C LEU A 218 -7.64 -26.74 -30.67
N GLN A 219 -6.38 -26.80 -30.35
CA GLN A 219 -5.57 -27.97 -30.60
C GLN A 219 -5.58 -28.88 -29.36
N PRO A 220 -5.84 -30.19 -29.55
CA PRO A 220 -5.72 -31.17 -28.47
C PRO A 220 -4.26 -31.29 -28.05
N ARG A 221 -4.03 -31.48 -26.77
CA ARG A 221 -2.69 -31.64 -26.23
C ARG A 221 -2.23 -33.07 -26.22
N HIS A 222 -1.01 -33.29 -26.68
CA HIS A 222 -0.30 -34.57 -26.62
C HIS A 222 0.94 -34.50 -25.69
N GLU A 223 1.10 -33.39 -24.95
CA GLU A 223 2.25 -33.19 -24.08
C GLU A 223 2.09 -33.93 -22.73
N SER A 224 3.23 -34.16 -22.07
CA SER A 224 3.26 -34.78 -20.75
C SER A 224 2.64 -33.84 -19.69
N VAL A 225 2.13 -34.42 -18.60
CA VAL A 225 1.57 -33.65 -17.47
C VAL A 225 2.62 -32.70 -16.88
N SER A 226 3.89 -33.07 -16.89
CA SER A 226 4.98 -32.21 -16.43
C SER A 226 5.18 -30.99 -17.31
N ALA A 227 5.07 -31.13 -18.65
CA ALA A 227 5.14 -30.01 -19.57
C ALA A 227 3.95 -29.04 -19.37
N LEU A 228 2.74 -29.60 -19.21
CA LEU A 228 1.53 -28.85 -18.89
C LEU A 228 1.70 -28.03 -17.59
N TRP A 229 2.27 -28.67 -16.57
CA TRP A 229 2.53 -28.01 -15.29
C TRP A 229 3.51 -26.84 -15.44
N VAL A 230 4.61 -27.03 -16.14
CA VAL A 230 5.62 -25.98 -16.37
C VAL A 230 5.02 -24.79 -17.14
N GLN A 231 4.22 -25.06 -18.17
CA GLN A 231 3.54 -24.01 -18.94
C GLN A 231 2.51 -23.25 -18.09
N PHE A 232 1.70 -23.96 -17.26
CA PHE A 232 0.80 -23.35 -16.30
C PHE A 232 1.55 -22.44 -15.33
N VAL A 233 2.65 -22.93 -14.76
CA VAL A 233 3.50 -22.16 -13.84
C VAL A 233 4.08 -20.92 -14.53
N GLY A 234 4.45 -21.01 -15.82
CA GLY A 234 4.97 -19.88 -16.61
C GLY A 234 3.94 -18.76 -16.85
N VAL A 235 2.65 -19.03 -16.65
CA VAL A 235 1.54 -18.08 -16.92
C VAL A 235 0.81 -17.62 -15.65
N ILE A 236 1.24 -18.07 -14.47
CA ILE A 236 0.52 -17.86 -13.19
C ILE A 236 0.52 -16.40 -12.68
N LEU A 237 1.01 -15.47 -13.47
CA LEU A 237 1.05 -14.03 -13.20
C LEU A 237 -0.31 -13.39 -12.83
N ALA A 238 -1.42 -14.04 -13.18
CA ALA A 238 -2.78 -13.58 -12.88
C ALA A 238 -3.09 -13.48 -11.37
N LEU A 239 -2.25 -14.05 -10.52
CA LEU A 239 -2.42 -14.00 -9.07
C LEU A 239 -2.07 -12.65 -8.47
N SER A 240 -1.29 -11.83 -9.16
CA SER A 240 -0.87 -10.52 -8.65
C SER A 240 -2.02 -9.57 -8.44
N GLY A 241 -1.90 -8.78 -7.40
CA GLY A 241 -2.83 -7.73 -7.00
C GLY A 241 -3.93 -8.19 -6.05
N ALA A 242 -4.16 -9.51 -5.89
CA ALA A 242 -5.17 -10.03 -4.97
C ALA A 242 -4.84 -9.67 -3.49
N GLU A 243 -3.57 -9.57 -3.14
CA GLU A 243 -3.08 -9.21 -1.81
C GLU A 243 -3.29 -7.74 -1.45
N SER A 244 -3.48 -6.87 -2.44
CA SER A 244 -3.64 -5.42 -2.24
C SER A 244 -4.81 -5.08 -1.32
N ILE A 245 -5.90 -5.85 -1.36
CA ILE A 245 -7.06 -5.62 -0.49
C ILE A 245 -6.74 -5.88 0.99
N ALA A 246 -5.92 -6.89 1.30
CA ALA A 246 -5.54 -7.21 2.66
C ALA A 246 -4.70 -6.09 3.30
N ASN A 247 -3.95 -5.36 2.48
CA ASN A 247 -3.19 -4.20 2.91
C ASN A 247 -4.10 -2.98 3.17
N LEU A 248 -5.29 -2.94 2.56
CA LEU A 248 -6.26 -1.84 2.69
C LEU A 248 -7.25 -2.03 3.85
N THR A 249 -7.38 -3.21 4.47
CA THR A 249 -8.38 -3.48 5.51
C THR A 249 -8.34 -2.47 6.66
N GLY A 250 -7.15 -1.95 7.02
CA GLY A 250 -6.98 -0.95 8.08
C GLY A 250 -7.58 0.43 7.78
N VAL A 251 -7.96 0.74 6.54
CA VAL A 251 -8.57 2.02 6.12
C VAL A 251 -9.98 1.85 5.56
N ILE A 252 -10.46 0.61 5.39
CA ILE A 252 -11.83 0.32 4.99
C ILE A 252 -12.78 0.69 6.14
N LYS A 253 -13.95 1.26 5.79
CA LYS A 253 -15.02 1.54 6.75
C LYS A 253 -15.40 0.29 7.51
N LEU A 254 -15.68 0.45 8.80
CA LEU A 254 -16.16 -0.64 9.63
C LEU A 254 -17.54 -1.11 9.16
N ASP A 255 -17.78 -2.39 9.34
CA ASP A 255 -19.10 -2.97 9.13
C ASP A 255 -20.15 -2.31 10.06
N PRO A 256 -21.42 -2.22 9.66
CA PRO A 256 -22.48 -1.71 10.52
C PRO A 256 -22.54 -2.47 11.86
N GLY A 257 -22.42 -1.72 12.97
CA GLY A 257 -22.42 -2.26 14.33
C GLY A 257 -21.04 -2.65 14.89
N ALA A 258 -19.98 -2.56 14.10
CA ALA A 258 -18.60 -2.72 14.57
C ALA A 258 -18.10 -1.40 15.19
N THR A 259 -17.26 -1.52 16.23
CA THR A 259 -16.66 -0.37 16.93
C THR A 259 -15.14 -0.39 16.75
N PRO A 260 -14.44 0.73 17.01
CA PRO A 260 -12.98 0.76 16.96
C PRO A 260 -12.30 -0.23 17.91
N GLU A 261 -12.95 -0.59 19.04
CA GLU A 261 -12.47 -1.57 20.01
C GLU A 261 -12.62 -3.01 19.50
N HIS A 262 -13.69 -3.24 18.71
CA HIS A 262 -13.98 -4.53 18.08
C HIS A 262 -14.20 -4.34 16.58
N PRO A 263 -13.10 -4.05 15.81
CA PRO A 263 -13.20 -3.73 14.40
C PRO A 263 -13.59 -4.96 13.57
N SER A 264 -14.52 -4.77 12.63
CA SER A 264 -14.87 -5.73 11.59
C SER A 264 -15.02 -5.01 10.25
N VAL A 265 -14.46 -5.60 9.20
CA VAL A 265 -14.57 -5.17 7.80
C VAL A 265 -14.99 -6.31 6.88
N ALA A 266 -15.53 -7.40 7.45
CA ALA A 266 -15.84 -8.63 6.75
C ALA A 266 -16.84 -8.43 5.59
N ARG A 267 -17.89 -7.60 5.82
CA ARG A 267 -18.91 -7.31 4.80
C ARG A 267 -18.41 -6.35 3.74
N GLU A 268 -17.72 -5.29 4.15
CA GLU A 268 -17.22 -4.27 3.22
C GLU A 268 -16.09 -4.84 2.34
N SER A 269 -15.18 -5.66 2.89
CA SER A 269 -14.16 -6.35 2.11
C SER A 269 -14.75 -7.40 1.17
N LEU A 270 -15.76 -8.18 1.58
CA LEU A 270 -16.45 -9.12 0.72
C LEU A 270 -17.10 -8.41 -0.49
N LYS A 271 -17.80 -7.28 -0.25
CA LYS A 271 -18.40 -6.47 -1.33
C LYS A 271 -17.36 -5.90 -2.28
N ALA A 272 -16.15 -5.62 -1.80
CA ALA A 272 -15.05 -5.15 -2.64
C ALA A 272 -14.40 -6.28 -3.44
N ILE A 273 -14.13 -7.43 -2.81
CA ILE A 273 -13.38 -8.54 -3.43
C ILE A 273 -14.25 -9.32 -4.42
N ALA A 274 -15.47 -9.71 -4.04
CA ALA A 274 -16.26 -10.66 -4.82
C ALA A 274 -16.56 -10.19 -6.26
N PRO A 275 -17.01 -8.94 -6.52
CA PRO A 275 -17.25 -8.49 -7.89
C PRO A 275 -15.96 -8.46 -8.73
N VAL A 276 -14.84 -8.04 -8.13
CA VAL A 276 -13.55 -7.97 -8.82
C VAL A 276 -13.05 -9.38 -9.15
N ALA A 277 -13.09 -10.31 -8.19
CA ALA A 277 -12.69 -11.71 -8.42
C ALA A 277 -13.51 -12.37 -9.52
N ILE A 278 -14.83 -12.17 -9.51
CA ILE A 278 -15.73 -12.71 -10.54
C ILE A 278 -15.36 -12.13 -11.91
N GLU A 279 -15.20 -10.80 -12.00
CA GLU A 279 -14.85 -10.16 -13.27
C GLU A 279 -13.48 -10.64 -13.76
N VAL A 280 -12.44 -10.65 -12.92
CA VAL A 280 -11.09 -11.07 -13.30
C VAL A 280 -11.09 -12.52 -13.81
N VAL A 281 -11.73 -13.44 -13.10
CA VAL A 281 -11.79 -14.86 -13.46
C VAL A 281 -12.55 -15.06 -14.78
N PHE A 282 -13.78 -14.55 -14.87
CA PHE A 282 -14.63 -14.77 -16.04
C PHE A 282 -14.15 -14.01 -17.26
N ALA A 283 -13.72 -12.75 -17.10
CA ALA A 283 -13.21 -11.97 -18.22
C ALA A 283 -11.90 -12.56 -18.77
N THR A 284 -10.98 -13.02 -17.91
CA THR A 284 -9.75 -13.67 -18.37
C THR A 284 -10.04 -14.96 -19.12
N ALA A 285 -10.97 -15.77 -18.64
CA ALA A 285 -11.36 -17.01 -19.31
C ALA A 285 -12.01 -16.75 -20.68
N LEU A 286 -12.99 -15.82 -20.75
CA LEU A 286 -13.72 -15.50 -21.98
C LEU A 286 -12.83 -14.80 -23.01
N LEU A 287 -12.02 -13.83 -22.59
CA LEU A 287 -11.10 -13.13 -23.49
C LEU A 287 -9.93 -14.02 -23.92
N GLY A 288 -9.50 -14.96 -23.06
CA GLY A 288 -8.57 -16.01 -23.46
C GLY A 288 -9.14 -16.92 -24.55
N TRP A 289 -10.42 -17.30 -24.43
CA TRP A 289 -11.11 -18.03 -25.50
C TRP A 289 -11.28 -17.18 -26.76
N ALA A 290 -11.61 -15.89 -26.62
CA ALA A 290 -11.69 -14.96 -27.73
C ALA A 290 -10.36 -14.86 -28.49
N MET A 291 -9.23 -14.75 -27.78
CA MET A 291 -7.90 -14.78 -28.39
C MET A 291 -7.69 -16.02 -29.26
N LEU A 292 -8.06 -17.21 -28.76
CA LEU A 292 -7.94 -18.47 -29.50
C LEU A 292 -8.91 -18.58 -30.67
N SER A 293 -9.95 -17.75 -30.70
CA SER A 293 -10.91 -17.64 -31.79
C SER A 293 -10.52 -16.60 -32.86
N LEU A 294 -9.45 -15.83 -32.66
CA LEU A 294 -8.96 -14.82 -33.62
C LEU A 294 -8.75 -15.36 -35.05
N PRO A 295 -8.28 -16.61 -35.28
CA PRO A 295 -8.15 -17.14 -36.64
C PRO A 295 -9.43 -17.08 -37.46
N SER A 296 -10.61 -17.12 -36.82
CA SER A 296 -11.90 -17.04 -37.50
C SER A 296 -12.13 -15.72 -38.27
N VAL A 297 -11.44 -14.64 -37.82
CA VAL A 297 -11.60 -13.29 -38.39
C VAL A 297 -10.34 -12.77 -39.08
N LEU A 298 -9.13 -13.25 -38.71
CA LEU A 298 -7.87 -12.76 -39.23
C LEU A 298 -7.71 -12.95 -40.75
N GLY A 299 -8.29 -14.02 -41.30
CA GLY A 299 -8.33 -14.22 -42.74
C GLY A 299 -9.08 -13.14 -43.50
N GLN A 300 -10.11 -12.55 -42.88
CA GLN A 300 -10.91 -11.48 -43.48
C GLN A 300 -10.31 -10.08 -43.18
N THR A 301 -9.81 -9.86 -41.99
CA THR A 301 -9.36 -8.53 -41.52
C THR A 301 -7.92 -8.21 -41.93
N LEU A 302 -7.01 -9.20 -41.92
CA LEU A 302 -5.61 -9.05 -42.25
C LEU A 302 -5.18 -9.86 -43.50
N HIS A 303 -6.11 -10.53 -44.15
CA HIS A 303 -5.86 -11.37 -45.36
C HIS A 303 -4.80 -12.49 -45.15
N LEU A 304 -4.71 -13.01 -43.92
CA LEU A 304 -3.77 -14.09 -43.57
C LEU A 304 -4.37 -15.44 -43.93
N SER A 305 -3.64 -16.28 -44.65
CA SER A 305 -4.13 -17.57 -45.12
C SER A 305 -3.41 -18.77 -44.48
N GLY A 306 -2.19 -18.55 -43.93
CA GLY A 306 -1.38 -19.60 -43.33
C GLY A 306 -1.55 -19.71 -41.83
N ALA A 307 -1.66 -20.92 -41.29
CA ALA A 307 -1.76 -21.13 -39.84
C ALA A 307 -0.53 -20.55 -39.07
N SER A 308 0.66 -20.63 -39.67
CA SER A 308 1.88 -20.06 -39.12
C SER A 308 1.87 -18.53 -39.12
N GLU A 309 1.32 -17.89 -40.16
CA GLU A 309 1.19 -16.43 -40.26
C GLU A 309 0.21 -15.91 -39.21
N VAL A 310 -0.91 -16.58 -39.03
CA VAL A 310 -1.92 -16.27 -38.00
C VAL A 310 -1.31 -16.39 -36.60
N ALA A 311 -0.60 -17.47 -36.31
CA ALA A 311 0.04 -17.64 -35.02
C ALA A 311 1.09 -16.55 -34.75
N ALA A 312 1.94 -16.22 -35.75
CA ALA A 312 2.93 -15.16 -35.65
C ALA A 312 2.29 -13.77 -35.41
N ALA A 313 1.18 -13.47 -36.10
CA ALA A 313 0.45 -12.21 -35.88
C ALA A 313 -0.12 -12.09 -34.45
N ILE A 314 -0.64 -13.17 -33.89
CA ILE A 314 -1.12 -13.20 -32.50
C ILE A 314 0.04 -13.05 -31.52
N GLU A 315 1.15 -13.75 -31.75
CA GLU A 315 2.34 -13.69 -30.90
C GLU A 315 3.00 -12.31 -30.91
N GLN A 316 3.04 -11.66 -32.07
CA GLN A 316 3.56 -10.29 -32.20
C GLN A 316 2.77 -9.27 -31.35
N ARG A 317 1.48 -9.52 -31.11
CA ARG A 317 0.58 -8.66 -30.34
C ARG A 317 0.36 -9.17 -28.89
N LYS A 318 1.29 -10.01 -28.38
CA LYS A 318 1.20 -10.58 -27.01
C LYS A 318 1.14 -9.54 -25.91
N GLU A 319 1.75 -8.38 -26.10
CA GLU A 319 1.87 -7.32 -25.09
C GLU A 319 0.62 -6.42 -25.00
N ASP A 320 -0.20 -6.39 -26.06
CA ASP A 320 -1.42 -5.59 -26.15
C ASP A 320 -2.63 -6.41 -26.66
N MET A 321 -2.69 -7.66 -26.25
CA MET A 321 -3.64 -8.65 -26.75
C MET A 321 -5.10 -8.19 -26.71
N LEU A 322 -5.52 -7.49 -25.63
CA LEU A 322 -6.90 -7.03 -25.51
C LEU A 322 -7.23 -5.93 -26.54
N ARG A 323 -6.27 -5.09 -26.86
CA ARG A 323 -6.40 -4.10 -27.94
C ARG A 323 -6.52 -4.82 -29.29
N PHE A 324 -5.68 -5.81 -29.54
CA PHE A 324 -5.73 -6.60 -30.77
C PHE A 324 -7.05 -7.34 -30.93
N ILE A 325 -7.58 -7.96 -29.86
CA ILE A 325 -8.92 -8.55 -29.84
C ILE A 325 -9.97 -7.52 -30.22
N GLY A 326 -9.92 -6.32 -29.64
CA GLY A 326 -10.85 -5.23 -29.92
C GLY A 326 -10.79 -4.74 -31.37
N GLU A 327 -9.58 -4.61 -31.92
CA GLU A 327 -9.35 -4.22 -33.31
C GLU A 327 -9.96 -5.24 -34.28
N GLN A 328 -9.63 -6.52 -34.11
CA GLN A 328 -10.00 -7.56 -35.07
C GLN A 328 -11.49 -7.94 -35.01
N PHE A 329 -12.03 -8.19 -33.80
CA PHE A 329 -13.46 -8.50 -33.68
C PHE A 329 -14.34 -7.25 -33.94
N GLY A 330 -13.88 -6.05 -33.59
CA GLY A 330 -14.58 -4.83 -33.94
C GLY A 330 -14.64 -4.59 -35.44
N ALA A 331 -13.54 -4.87 -36.16
CA ALA A 331 -13.50 -4.80 -37.61
C ALA A 331 -14.41 -5.84 -38.28
N ALA A 332 -14.43 -7.04 -37.77
CA ALA A 332 -15.26 -8.15 -38.33
C ALA A 332 -16.75 -7.98 -38.01
N SER A 333 -17.10 -7.48 -36.81
CA SER A 333 -18.49 -7.35 -36.35
C SER A 333 -19.20 -6.12 -36.89
N VAL A 334 -18.49 -4.99 -37.07
CA VAL A 334 -19.09 -3.71 -37.43
C VAL A 334 -18.47 -3.11 -38.69
N SER A 335 -17.21 -2.70 -38.63
CA SER A 335 -16.46 -2.16 -39.77
C SER A 335 -14.97 -2.00 -39.43
N PRO A 336 -14.07 -1.97 -40.42
CA PRO A 336 -12.64 -1.70 -40.18
C PRO A 336 -12.36 -0.38 -39.44
N ALA A 337 -13.12 0.67 -39.73
CA ALA A 337 -13.01 1.96 -39.06
C ALA A 337 -13.41 1.86 -37.57
N PHE A 338 -14.48 1.12 -37.26
CA PHE A 338 -14.89 0.85 -35.87
C PHE A 338 -13.82 0.03 -35.13
N GLY A 339 -13.27 -1.01 -35.76
CA GLY A 339 -12.22 -1.83 -35.17
C GLY A 339 -11.00 -0.98 -34.77
N SER A 340 -10.53 -0.12 -35.68
CA SER A 340 -9.43 0.81 -35.41
C SER A 340 -9.76 1.79 -34.27
N LEU A 341 -10.92 2.43 -34.31
CA LEU A 341 -11.36 3.36 -33.25
C LEU A 341 -11.47 2.65 -31.88
N PHE A 342 -12.11 1.47 -31.87
CA PHE A 342 -12.29 0.70 -30.64
C PHE A 342 -10.95 0.21 -30.09
N GLY A 343 -10.02 -0.21 -30.95
CA GLY A 343 -8.65 -0.54 -30.55
C GLY A 343 -7.94 0.63 -29.85
N TRP A 344 -8.12 1.86 -30.36
CA TRP A 344 -7.60 3.06 -29.67
C TRP A 344 -8.26 3.31 -28.32
N ILE A 345 -9.58 3.13 -28.21
CA ILE A 345 -10.30 3.28 -26.93
C ILE A 345 -9.76 2.24 -25.92
N VAL A 346 -9.64 0.98 -26.33
CA VAL A 346 -9.03 -0.09 -25.49
C VAL A 346 -7.62 0.29 -25.08
N GLY A 347 -6.79 0.71 -26.04
CA GLY A 347 -5.40 1.11 -25.78
C GLY A 347 -5.29 2.22 -24.73
N ILE A 348 -6.07 3.29 -24.88
CA ILE A 348 -6.05 4.46 -23.96
C ILE A 348 -6.56 4.07 -22.57
N VAL A 349 -7.66 3.32 -22.48
CA VAL A 349 -8.25 2.92 -21.20
C VAL A 349 -7.28 2.02 -20.42
N PHE A 350 -6.69 1.03 -21.08
CA PHE A 350 -5.72 0.15 -20.42
C PHE A 350 -4.37 0.84 -20.15
N PHE A 351 -3.95 1.79 -20.98
CA PHE A 351 -2.78 2.62 -20.68
C PHE A 351 -2.92 3.32 -19.32
N PHE A 352 -4.04 4.01 -19.10
CA PHE A 352 -4.25 4.71 -17.83
C PHE A 352 -4.42 3.77 -16.64
N LEU A 353 -5.11 2.63 -16.83
CA LEU A 353 -5.26 1.62 -15.78
C LEU A 353 -3.90 1.04 -15.37
N LEU A 354 -3.07 0.64 -16.34
CA LEU A 354 -1.75 0.04 -16.11
C LEU A 354 -0.77 1.06 -15.52
N LEU A 355 -0.84 2.33 -15.95
CA LEU A 355 -0.06 3.41 -15.36
C LEU A 355 -0.46 3.65 -13.89
N SER A 356 -1.76 3.56 -13.59
CA SER A 356 -2.26 3.61 -12.21
C SER A 356 -1.77 2.43 -11.38
N ALA A 357 -1.74 1.21 -11.93
CA ALA A 357 -1.20 0.02 -11.27
C ALA A 357 0.30 0.20 -10.94
N SER A 358 1.08 0.69 -11.90
CA SER A 358 2.51 1.00 -11.68
C SER A 358 2.70 2.00 -10.54
N ASN A 359 1.90 3.07 -10.52
CA ASN A 359 1.94 4.06 -9.44
C ASN A 359 1.50 3.47 -8.08
N THR A 360 0.47 2.63 -8.07
CA THR A 360 -0.02 1.98 -6.84
C THR A 360 1.04 1.07 -6.24
N ALA A 361 1.77 0.31 -7.06
CA ALA A 361 2.88 -0.53 -6.62
C ALA A 361 4.02 0.30 -5.98
N ILE A 362 4.39 1.43 -6.60
CA ILE A 362 5.38 2.38 -6.03
C ILE A 362 4.93 2.89 -4.66
N VAL A 363 3.68 3.33 -4.53
CA VAL A 363 3.12 3.85 -3.27
C VAL A 363 3.04 2.78 -2.20
N ALA A 364 2.62 1.56 -2.56
CA ALA A 364 2.55 0.42 -1.65
C ALA A 364 3.96 0.05 -1.12
N MET A 365 4.97 0.06 -1.97
CA MET A 365 6.36 -0.22 -1.59
C MET A 365 6.91 0.83 -0.62
N ILE A 366 6.64 2.13 -0.85
CA ILE A 366 7.00 3.20 0.08
C ILE A 366 6.41 2.95 1.46
N GLY A 367 5.11 2.62 1.51
CA GLY A 367 4.39 2.34 2.75
C GLY A 367 4.93 1.11 3.48
N LEU A 368 5.18 0.02 2.75
CA LEU A 368 5.72 -1.23 3.28
C LEU A 368 7.10 -1.03 3.92
N LEU A 369 8.04 -0.42 3.19
CA LEU A 369 9.39 -0.17 3.69
C LEU A 369 9.38 0.75 4.91
N TYR A 370 8.51 1.75 4.92
CA TYR A 370 8.34 2.62 6.08
C TYR A 370 7.80 1.86 7.29
N MET A 371 6.79 1.01 7.11
CA MET A 371 6.19 0.20 8.19
C MET A 371 7.23 -0.77 8.79
N VAL A 372 7.96 -1.51 7.97
CA VAL A 372 9.00 -2.44 8.41
C VAL A 372 10.10 -1.70 9.18
N THR A 373 10.42 -0.48 8.77
CA THR A 373 11.39 0.37 9.48
C THR A 373 10.87 0.85 10.83
N ARG A 374 9.59 1.24 10.91
CA ARG A 374 8.95 1.63 12.19
C ARG A 374 8.95 0.48 13.20
N ASP A 375 8.83 -0.74 12.72
CA ASP A 375 8.92 -1.94 13.56
C ASP A 375 10.36 -2.27 14.01
N GLY A 376 11.35 -1.46 13.61
CA GLY A 376 12.75 -1.59 14.01
C GLY A 376 13.53 -2.63 13.22
N GLU A 377 12.98 -3.16 12.13
CA GLU A 377 13.60 -4.21 11.32
C GLU A 377 14.55 -3.66 10.24
N LEU A 378 14.42 -2.37 9.88
CA LEU A 378 15.28 -1.66 8.93
C LEU A 378 15.90 -0.41 9.56
N PRO A 379 16.97 0.18 8.96
CA PRO A 379 17.66 1.34 9.51
C PRO A 379 16.74 2.56 9.68
N ARG A 380 16.84 3.27 10.80
CA ARG A 380 16.03 4.46 11.13
C ARG A 380 16.06 5.56 10.06
N GLN A 381 17.12 5.62 9.22
CA GLN A 381 17.20 6.58 8.12
C GLN A 381 16.03 6.46 7.13
N PHE A 382 15.44 5.27 7.00
CA PHE A 382 14.28 5.02 6.13
C PHE A 382 13.00 5.71 6.60
N THR A 383 12.93 6.14 7.89
CA THR A 383 11.79 6.93 8.39
C THR A 383 11.94 8.42 8.17
N ARG A 384 13.10 8.90 7.68
CA ARG A 384 13.30 10.32 7.41
C ARG A 384 12.39 10.81 6.30
N LEU A 385 11.53 11.77 6.62
CA LEU A 385 10.55 12.33 5.71
C LEU A 385 11.13 13.56 4.99
N ASN A 386 10.78 13.72 3.72
CA ASN A 386 11.04 14.95 2.99
C ASN A 386 10.08 16.07 3.47
N ARG A 387 10.22 17.28 2.92
CA ARG A 387 9.35 18.43 3.26
C ARG A 387 7.85 18.23 2.95
N HIS A 388 7.52 17.19 2.17
CA HIS A 388 6.14 16.85 1.79
C HIS A 388 5.58 15.66 2.57
N GLY A 389 6.32 15.13 3.57
CA GLY A 389 5.88 14.02 4.41
C GLY A 389 6.07 12.63 3.79
N VAL A 390 6.89 12.50 2.75
CA VAL A 390 7.22 11.22 2.11
C VAL A 390 8.59 10.73 2.58
N PRO A 391 8.75 9.47 2.99
CA PRO A 391 10.05 8.91 3.34
C PRO A 391 10.91 8.79 2.08
N TRP A 392 11.98 9.58 2.03
CA TRP A 392 12.74 9.78 0.80
C TRP A 392 13.58 8.56 0.38
N ILE A 393 14.12 7.75 1.34
CA ILE A 393 14.84 6.52 1.01
C ILE A 393 13.89 5.44 0.47
N PRO A 394 12.77 5.10 1.14
CA PRO A 394 11.75 4.25 0.56
C PRO A 394 11.26 4.71 -0.81
N LEU A 395 11.08 6.00 -1.02
CA LEU A 395 10.72 6.55 -2.33
C LEU A 395 11.78 6.24 -3.39
N LEU A 396 13.06 6.48 -3.11
CA LEU A 396 14.17 6.17 -4.05
C LEU A 396 14.20 4.68 -4.41
N ILE A 397 14.00 3.80 -3.43
CA ILE A 397 13.96 2.35 -3.67
C ILE A 397 12.73 2.00 -4.51
N ALA A 398 11.57 2.58 -4.22
CA ALA A 398 10.30 2.24 -4.84
C ALA A 398 10.21 2.57 -6.35
N PHE A 399 10.92 3.57 -6.83
CA PHE A 399 11.01 3.79 -8.27
C PHE A 399 12.36 3.34 -8.87
N GLY A 400 13.43 3.34 -8.06
CA GLY A 400 14.77 2.98 -8.52
C GLY A 400 14.90 1.48 -8.83
N LEU A 401 14.37 0.58 -7.98
CA LEU A 401 14.38 -0.85 -8.25
C LEU A 401 13.60 -1.21 -9.53
N PRO A 402 12.36 -0.75 -9.77
CA PRO A 402 11.66 -0.96 -11.03
C PRO A 402 12.44 -0.46 -12.25
N VAL A 403 13.11 0.69 -12.16
CA VAL A 403 13.97 1.22 -13.23
C VAL A 403 15.12 0.27 -13.53
N ILE A 404 15.81 -0.23 -12.50
CA ILE A 404 16.90 -1.20 -12.69
C ILE A 404 16.38 -2.47 -13.37
N VAL A 405 15.23 -2.98 -12.93
CA VAL A 405 14.60 -4.18 -13.50
C VAL A 405 14.25 -3.98 -14.98
N VAL A 406 13.63 -2.86 -15.34
CA VAL A 406 13.29 -2.53 -16.75
C VAL A 406 14.54 -2.45 -17.62
N LEU A 407 15.60 -1.80 -17.12
CA LEU A 407 16.85 -1.64 -17.89
C LEU A 407 17.65 -2.95 -18.00
N SER A 408 17.46 -3.90 -17.08
CA SER A 408 18.12 -5.21 -17.12
C SER A 408 17.33 -6.25 -17.92
N ALA A 409 16.03 -6.06 -18.13
CA ALA A 409 15.20 -6.97 -18.90
C ALA A 409 15.49 -6.85 -20.41
N ALA A 410 15.69 -7.99 -21.08
CA ALA A 410 15.93 -8.01 -22.51
C ALA A 410 14.63 -7.71 -23.31
N ASP A 411 13.50 -8.21 -22.83
CA ASP A 411 12.19 -8.10 -23.45
C ASP A 411 11.05 -8.24 -22.42
N PHE A 412 9.82 -8.07 -22.89
CA PHE A 412 8.60 -8.23 -22.07
C PHE A 412 8.49 -9.61 -21.42
N THR A 413 8.88 -10.69 -22.14
CA THR A 413 8.76 -12.06 -21.63
C THR A 413 9.74 -12.33 -20.48
N SER A 414 10.96 -11.78 -20.60
CA SER A 414 11.97 -11.80 -19.54
C SER A 414 11.48 -11.05 -18.30
N LEU A 415 10.92 -9.84 -18.49
CA LEU A 415 10.37 -9.03 -17.42
C LEU A 415 9.20 -9.75 -16.72
N ALA A 416 8.29 -10.34 -17.49
CA ALA A 416 7.20 -11.17 -16.97
C ALA A 416 7.71 -12.41 -16.22
N GLY A 417 8.82 -12.97 -16.66
CA GLY A 417 9.47 -14.10 -15.98
C GLY A 417 9.97 -13.76 -14.58
N LEU A 418 10.51 -12.55 -14.37
CA LEU A 418 10.97 -12.09 -13.05
C LEU A 418 9.84 -11.94 -12.04
N TYR A 419 8.63 -11.67 -12.52
CA TYR A 419 7.47 -11.35 -11.71
C TYR A 419 6.96 -12.52 -10.87
N ALA A 420 6.97 -13.72 -11.45
CA ALA A 420 6.24 -14.86 -10.89
C ALA A 420 6.69 -15.26 -9.47
N ILE A 421 7.99 -15.29 -9.17
CA ILE A 421 8.51 -15.72 -7.86
C ILE A 421 8.15 -14.71 -6.75
N GLY A 422 8.20 -13.42 -7.02
CA GLY A 422 7.84 -12.40 -6.02
C GLY A 422 6.38 -12.51 -5.57
N VAL A 423 5.47 -12.56 -6.54
CA VAL A 423 4.02 -12.65 -6.34
C VAL A 423 3.63 -13.94 -5.61
N VAL A 424 4.00 -15.08 -6.21
CA VAL A 424 3.60 -16.38 -5.68
C VAL A 424 4.21 -16.59 -4.29
N GLY A 425 5.47 -16.20 -4.08
CA GLY A 425 6.15 -16.33 -2.79
C GLY A 425 5.48 -15.52 -1.68
N ALA A 426 5.10 -14.28 -1.95
CA ALA A 426 4.40 -13.43 -0.97
C ALA A 426 3.02 -14.02 -0.60
N ILE A 427 2.23 -14.45 -1.59
CA ILE A 427 0.91 -15.08 -1.36
C ILE A 427 1.07 -16.41 -0.63
N THR A 428 2.02 -17.26 -1.06
CA THR A 428 2.31 -18.56 -0.42
C THR A 428 2.64 -18.40 1.05
N LEU A 429 3.49 -17.43 1.38
CA LEU A 429 3.87 -17.15 2.76
C LEU A 429 2.69 -16.62 3.58
N ASN A 430 1.85 -15.75 3.00
CA ASN A 430 0.66 -15.22 3.65
C ASN A 430 -0.33 -16.35 3.99
N VAL A 431 -0.71 -17.14 2.99
CA VAL A 431 -1.67 -18.23 3.13
C VAL A 431 -1.12 -19.34 4.06
N GLY A 432 0.18 -19.69 3.91
CA GLY A 432 0.85 -20.64 4.78
C GLY A 432 0.89 -20.19 6.25
N SER A 433 1.17 -18.91 6.48
CA SER A 433 1.13 -18.33 7.83
C SER A 433 -0.28 -18.37 8.44
N CYS A 434 -1.33 -18.13 7.62
CA CYS A 434 -2.72 -18.25 8.06
C CYS A 434 -3.13 -19.70 8.36
N ALA A 435 -2.67 -20.68 7.58
CA ALA A 435 -2.98 -22.10 7.77
C ALA A 435 -2.52 -22.61 9.16
N VAL A 436 -1.33 -22.19 9.61
CA VAL A 436 -0.75 -22.61 10.89
C VAL A 436 -1.08 -21.67 12.06
N ASN A 437 -1.70 -20.52 11.80
CA ASN A 437 -2.03 -19.54 12.84
C ASN A 437 -3.16 -20.06 13.74
N ARG A 438 -2.85 -20.22 15.04
CA ARG A 438 -3.81 -20.70 16.06
C ARG A 438 -4.51 -19.56 16.81
N THR A 439 -4.00 -18.34 16.71
CA THR A 439 -4.50 -17.19 17.50
C THR A 439 -5.53 -16.33 16.77
N ALA A 440 -5.62 -16.41 15.45
CA ALA A 440 -6.49 -15.57 14.64
C ALA A 440 -7.96 -16.04 14.57
N GLY A 441 -8.33 -17.12 15.28
CA GLY A 441 -9.72 -17.60 15.34
C GLY A 441 -10.24 -18.28 14.07
N PHE A 442 -9.36 -18.68 13.14
CA PHE A 442 -9.73 -19.42 11.93
C PHE A 442 -10.42 -20.75 12.25
N THR A 443 -11.49 -21.05 11.51
CA THR A 443 -12.14 -22.35 11.57
C THR A 443 -11.26 -23.45 10.95
N TRP A 444 -11.59 -24.71 11.19
CA TRP A 444 -10.83 -25.81 10.59
C TRP A 444 -11.00 -25.84 9.04
N TYR A 445 -12.16 -25.45 8.53
CA TYR A 445 -12.40 -25.31 7.08
C TYR A 445 -11.50 -24.24 6.45
N ASP A 446 -11.36 -23.08 7.13
CA ASP A 446 -10.46 -22.00 6.67
C ASP A 446 -9.01 -22.51 6.59
N ARG A 447 -8.57 -23.28 7.60
CA ARG A 447 -7.20 -23.83 7.64
C ARG A 447 -6.98 -24.87 6.54
N VAL A 448 -7.96 -25.72 6.26
CA VAL A 448 -7.89 -26.68 5.15
C VAL A 448 -7.81 -25.95 3.82
N LEU A 449 -8.65 -24.93 3.61
CA LEU A 449 -8.60 -24.07 2.43
C LEU A 449 -7.22 -23.45 2.24
N PHE A 450 -6.68 -22.81 3.28
CA PHE A 450 -5.33 -22.25 3.28
C PHE A 450 -4.27 -23.32 3.03
N GLY A 451 -4.39 -24.50 3.64
CA GLY A 451 -3.47 -25.61 3.45
C GLY A 451 -3.42 -26.12 2.03
N ILE A 452 -4.57 -26.32 1.38
CA ILE A 452 -4.66 -26.72 -0.03
C ILE A 452 -4.01 -25.65 -0.92
N THR A 453 -4.38 -24.40 -0.72
CA THR A 453 -3.82 -23.28 -1.50
C THR A 453 -2.32 -23.18 -1.31
N PHE A 454 -1.84 -23.31 -0.08
CA PHE A 454 -0.40 -23.31 0.24
C PHE A 454 0.36 -24.40 -0.50
N VAL A 455 -0.15 -25.64 -0.51
CA VAL A 455 0.49 -26.77 -1.20
C VAL A 455 0.58 -26.52 -2.72
N ILE A 456 -0.50 -26.02 -3.33
CA ILE A 456 -0.51 -25.69 -4.77
C ILE A 456 0.52 -24.59 -5.05
N LEU A 457 0.49 -23.49 -4.30
CA LEU A 457 1.38 -22.34 -4.55
C LEU A 457 2.84 -22.67 -4.20
N ALA A 458 3.10 -23.47 -3.16
CA ALA A 458 4.44 -23.93 -2.84
C ALA A 458 5.03 -24.83 -3.96
N ALA A 459 4.20 -25.70 -4.57
CA ALA A 459 4.63 -26.49 -5.73
C ALA A 459 4.93 -25.59 -6.94
N VAL A 460 4.12 -24.55 -7.16
CA VAL A 460 4.38 -23.53 -8.19
C VAL A 460 5.69 -22.82 -7.92
N GLU A 461 5.91 -22.35 -6.69
CA GLU A 461 7.13 -21.63 -6.29
C GLU A 461 8.39 -22.48 -6.48
N PHE A 462 8.33 -23.75 -6.07
CA PHE A 462 9.42 -24.69 -6.29
C PHE A 462 9.73 -24.89 -7.79
N THR A 463 8.70 -24.98 -8.63
CA THR A 463 8.88 -25.11 -10.08
C THR A 463 9.46 -23.82 -10.68
N LEU A 464 8.98 -22.65 -10.25
CA LEU A 464 9.52 -21.36 -10.68
C LEU A 464 11.00 -21.21 -10.33
N ALA A 465 11.38 -21.56 -9.10
CA ALA A 465 12.77 -21.51 -8.65
C ALA A 465 13.71 -22.40 -9.52
N HIS A 466 13.16 -23.50 -10.06
CA HIS A 466 13.93 -24.40 -10.95
C HIS A 466 13.92 -23.96 -12.41
N THR A 467 12.82 -23.42 -12.91
CA THR A 467 12.62 -23.09 -14.34
C THR A 467 12.99 -21.64 -14.70
N LYS A 468 13.05 -20.74 -13.72
CA LYS A 468 13.31 -19.30 -13.90
C LYS A 468 14.47 -18.84 -13.00
N PRO A 469 15.73 -19.20 -13.34
CA PRO A 469 16.91 -18.86 -12.52
C PRO A 469 17.11 -17.35 -12.36
N ASP A 470 16.78 -16.54 -13.38
CA ASP A 470 16.90 -15.07 -13.32
C ASP A 470 15.95 -14.47 -12.27
N ALA A 471 14.73 -14.98 -12.19
CA ALA A 471 13.76 -14.57 -11.18
C ALA A 471 14.19 -14.98 -9.76
N LEU A 472 14.73 -16.21 -9.62
CA LEU A 472 15.31 -16.66 -8.36
C LEU A 472 16.48 -15.81 -7.92
N PHE A 473 17.37 -15.45 -8.87
CA PHE A 473 18.51 -14.56 -8.62
C PHE A 473 18.03 -13.18 -8.14
N PHE A 474 17.07 -12.57 -8.84
CA PHE A 474 16.52 -11.27 -8.46
C PHE A 474 15.94 -11.28 -7.04
N VAL A 475 15.05 -12.24 -6.73
CA VAL A 475 14.43 -12.36 -5.41
C VAL A 475 15.49 -12.63 -4.32
N THR A 476 16.49 -13.46 -4.63
CA THR A 476 17.58 -13.74 -3.71
C THR A 476 18.39 -12.47 -3.41
N CYS A 477 18.66 -11.63 -4.41
CA CYS A 477 19.33 -10.33 -4.21
C CYS A 477 18.51 -9.41 -3.29
N VAL A 478 17.19 -9.33 -3.49
CA VAL A 478 16.28 -8.54 -2.63
C VAL A 478 16.30 -9.08 -1.19
N LEU A 479 16.22 -10.41 -1.02
CA LEU A 479 16.27 -11.05 0.30
C LEU A 479 17.60 -10.83 1.00
N ILE A 480 18.73 -11.07 0.32
CA ILE A 480 20.07 -10.88 0.90
C ILE A 480 20.30 -9.40 1.25
N GLY A 481 19.93 -8.49 0.38
CA GLY A 481 20.05 -7.05 0.62
C GLY A 481 19.20 -6.61 1.82
N GLY A 482 17.93 -7.00 1.86
CA GLY A 482 17.01 -6.65 2.94
C GLY A 482 17.37 -7.30 4.28
N LEU A 483 17.70 -8.59 4.30
CA LEU A 483 18.14 -9.29 5.52
C LEU A 483 19.50 -8.79 5.99
N GLY A 484 20.40 -8.41 5.07
CA GLY A 484 21.67 -7.78 5.40
C GLY A 484 21.48 -6.42 6.08
N LEU A 485 20.58 -5.58 5.56
CA LEU A 485 20.19 -4.31 6.20
C LEU A 485 19.57 -4.54 7.59
N ARG A 486 18.73 -5.57 7.72
CA ARG A 486 18.17 -5.98 9.02
C ARG A 486 19.25 -6.40 10.00
N ALA A 487 20.16 -7.27 9.59
CA ALA A 487 21.27 -7.73 10.44
C ALA A 487 22.17 -6.56 10.90
N TYR A 488 22.46 -5.64 9.97
CA TYR A 488 23.19 -4.40 10.29
C TYR A 488 22.44 -3.55 11.32
N THR A 489 21.11 -3.40 11.16
CA THR A 489 20.27 -2.62 12.10
C THR A 489 20.28 -3.22 13.49
N LEU A 490 20.06 -4.54 13.61
CA LEU A 490 20.07 -5.26 14.88
C LEU A 490 21.43 -5.17 15.58
N LYS A 491 22.54 -5.34 14.83
CA LYS A 491 23.90 -5.23 15.38
C LYS A 491 24.21 -3.84 15.91
N ARG A 492 23.75 -2.77 15.21
CA ARG A 492 24.05 -1.38 15.59
C ARG A 492 23.24 -0.89 16.79
N HIS A 493 22.05 -1.45 17.00
CA HIS A 493 21.13 -0.98 18.06
C HIS A 493 21.19 -1.80 19.34
N GLY A 494 21.92 -2.91 19.40
CA GLY A 494 22.12 -3.72 20.60
C GLY A 494 20.82 -4.18 21.28
N LEU A 495 19.72 -4.23 20.53
CA LEU A 495 18.38 -4.45 21.04
C LEU A 495 18.17 -5.93 21.40
N THR A 496 18.38 -6.25 22.67
CA THR A 496 17.62 -7.32 23.32
C THR A 496 16.18 -6.85 23.41
N THR A 497 15.33 -7.39 22.55
CA THR A 497 13.91 -7.02 22.50
C THR A 497 13.18 -7.60 23.70
N LEU A 498 12.76 -6.74 24.63
CA LEU A 498 11.73 -7.09 25.60
C LEU A 498 10.40 -7.18 24.82
N THR A 499 9.87 -8.38 24.66
CA THR A 499 8.54 -8.58 24.10
C THR A 499 7.52 -8.29 25.21
N VAL A 500 6.97 -7.09 25.21
CA VAL A 500 5.82 -6.76 26.08
C VAL A 500 4.58 -7.39 25.44
N THR A 501 4.01 -8.38 26.08
CA THR A 501 2.76 -9.00 25.66
C THR A 501 1.61 -7.98 25.72
N ARG A 502 0.61 -8.13 24.85
CA ARG A 502 -0.57 -7.25 24.74
C ARG A 502 -1.31 -7.06 26.09
N GLU A 503 -1.21 -8.03 26.99
CA GLU A 503 -1.78 -8.00 28.34
C GLU A 503 -1.02 -7.04 29.28
N VAL A 504 0.31 -6.98 29.20
CA VAL A 504 1.11 -6.04 29.99
C VAL A 504 0.92 -4.61 29.48
N ALA A 505 0.77 -4.41 28.17
CA ALA A 505 0.43 -3.10 27.60
C ALA A 505 -0.96 -2.62 28.04
N ARG A 506 -1.94 -3.52 28.20
CA ARG A 506 -3.28 -3.20 28.73
C ARG A 506 -3.25 -2.86 30.23
N MET A 507 -2.49 -3.59 31.04
CA MET A 507 -2.34 -3.30 32.47
C MET A 507 -1.66 -1.96 32.74
N VAL A 508 -0.64 -1.62 31.96
CA VAL A 508 0.10 -0.35 32.10
C VAL A 508 -0.75 0.85 31.67
N THR A 509 -1.66 0.69 30.68
CA THR A 509 -2.42 1.81 30.15
C THR A 509 -3.64 2.20 30.99
N LEU A 510 -4.28 1.28 31.71
CA LEU A 510 -5.53 1.57 32.41
C LEU A 510 -5.31 2.14 33.82
N ASP A 511 -4.35 1.66 34.59
CA ASP A 511 -4.12 2.12 35.96
C ASP A 511 -3.19 3.35 36.04
N LEU A 512 -2.19 3.45 35.17
CA LEU A 512 -1.31 4.63 35.12
C LEU A 512 -2.03 5.89 34.58
N VAL A 513 -2.91 5.75 33.61
CA VAL A 513 -3.67 6.87 33.05
C VAL A 513 -4.70 7.41 34.05
N ALA A 514 -5.25 6.56 34.91
CA ALA A 514 -6.18 7.00 35.97
C ALA A 514 -5.48 7.76 37.10
N THR A 515 -4.22 7.44 37.39
CA THR A 515 -3.42 8.08 38.46
C THR A 515 -2.60 9.27 37.97
N MET A 516 -2.34 9.41 36.67
CA MET A 516 -1.49 10.44 36.08
C MET A 516 -2.28 11.52 35.31
N ARG A 517 -3.45 11.94 35.78
CA ARG A 517 -4.03 13.19 35.28
C ARG A 517 -3.12 14.32 35.75
N PRO A 518 -2.43 15.06 34.85
CA PRO A 518 -1.76 16.27 35.28
C PRO A 518 -2.84 17.16 35.90
N ARG A 519 -2.61 17.71 37.09
CA ARG A 519 -3.39 18.83 37.63
C ARG A 519 -3.13 20.01 36.70
N LEU A 520 -3.91 20.07 35.60
CA LEU A 520 -3.98 21.26 34.77
C LEU A 520 -4.65 22.30 35.64
N GLU A 521 -3.96 23.41 35.89
CA GLU A 521 -4.52 24.52 36.62
C GLU A 521 -5.85 24.95 36.02
N GLU A 522 -6.83 25.29 36.87
CA GLU A 522 -8.13 25.80 36.46
C GLU A 522 -7.91 27.12 35.70
N GLY A 523 -7.93 27.09 34.36
CA GLY A 523 -7.75 28.23 33.46
C GLY A 523 -8.10 27.87 32.04
N GLN A 524 -8.31 28.87 31.19
CA GLN A 524 -8.56 28.67 29.77
C GLN A 524 -7.34 27.99 29.11
N LYS A 525 -7.62 27.12 28.15
CA LYS A 525 -6.61 26.41 27.37
C LYS A 525 -6.63 26.90 25.92
N ILE A 526 -5.48 27.29 25.43
CA ILE A 526 -5.29 27.74 24.06
C ILE A 526 -4.40 26.71 23.36
N MET A 527 -4.79 26.26 22.18
CA MET A 527 -3.91 25.46 21.32
C MET A 527 -3.51 26.27 20.10
N VAL A 528 -2.21 26.28 19.80
CA VAL A 528 -1.70 26.79 18.53
C VAL A 528 -1.14 25.65 17.69
N ALA A 529 -1.65 25.48 16.46
CA ALA A 529 -1.13 24.51 15.51
C ALA A 529 -0.19 25.24 14.53
N ALA A 530 1.11 24.90 14.59
CA ALA A 530 2.14 25.54 13.79
C ALA A 530 2.98 24.50 13.03
N ARG A 531 3.41 24.87 11.82
CA ARG A 531 4.26 24.04 10.95
C ARG A 531 5.69 24.58 10.79
N GLY A 532 5.94 25.75 11.33
CA GLY A 532 7.24 26.43 11.32
C GLY A 532 7.26 27.57 12.33
N VAL A 533 8.42 28.17 12.53
CA VAL A 533 8.56 29.37 13.34
C VAL A 533 7.93 30.54 12.57
N THR A 534 6.73 30.94 12.97
CA THR A 534 5.92 31.97 12.30
C THR A 534 5.35 32.95 13.32
N PRO A 535 4.91 34.15 12.90
CA PRO A 535 4.33 35.16 13.81
C PRO A 535 3.12 34.66 14.60
N VAL A 536 2.42 33.60 14.11
CA VAL A 536 1.28 32.98 14.83
C VAL A 536 1.67 32.45 16.20
N LEU A 537 2.92 31.99 16.38
CA LEU A 537 3.42 31.49 17.66
C LEU A 537 3.60 32.64 18.69
N THR A 538 4.10 33.80 18.25
CA THR A 538 4.21 34.99 19.10
C THR A 538 2.83 35.49 19.48
N PHE A 539 1.90 35.57 18.53
CA PHE A 539 0.51 35.92 18.79
C PHE A 539 -0.15 34.99 19.81
N ALA A 540 0.05 33.66 19.66
CA ALA A 540 -0.49 32.69 20.61
C ALA A 540 0.07 32.84 22.02
N LEU A 541 1.36 33.21 22.17
CA LEU A 541 1.94 33.52 23.45
C LEU A 541 1.34 34.79 24.09
N GLU A 542 1.13 35.85 23.30
CA GLU A 542 0.51 37.09 23.75
C GLU A 542 -0.92 36.87 24.21
N GLU A 543 -1.72 36.09 23.44
CA GLU A 543 -3.07 35.71 23.80
C GLU A 543 -3.11 34.84 25.07
N ALA A 544 -2.19 33.88 25.21
CA ALA A 544 -2.09 33.06 26.41
C ALA A 544 -1.71 33.90 27.65
N GLN A 545 -0.82 34.86 27.49
CA GLN A 545 -0.45 35.77 28.56
C GLN A 545 -1.61 36.67 28.98
N LEU A 546 -2.31 37.26 28.02
CA LEU A 546 -3.45 38.16 28.25
C LEU A 546 -4.58 37.44 28.99
N ARG A 547 -4.84 36.17 28.65
CA ARG A 547 -5.93 35.37 29.23
C ARG A 547 -5.52 34.53 30.44
N LYS A 548 -4.25 34.59 30.84
CA LYS A 548 -3.66 33.71 31.87
C LYS A 548 -3.95 32.22 31.57
N ALA A 549 -3.84 31.85 30.31
CA ALA A 549 -4.21 30.54 29.80
C ALA A 549 -2.99 29.62 29.65
N THR A 550 -3.21 28.32 29.76
CA THR A 550 -2.24 27.31 29.37
C THR A 550 -2.14 27.23 27.86
N LEU A 551 -0.94 27.27 27.29
CA LEU A 551 -0.69 27.22 25.85
C LEU A 551 -0.21 25.84 25.41
N CYS A 552 -1.04 25.11 24.67
CA CYS A 552 -0.65 23.88 23.99
C CYS A 552 -0.07 24.21 22.62
N VAL A 553 1.20 23.87 22.37
CA VAL A 553 1.86 24.08 21.07
C VAL A 553 1.86 22.78 20.30
N LEU A 554 1.02 22.69 19.28
CA LEU A 554 0.84 21.48 18.48
C LEU A 554 1.66 21.55 17.17
N TYR A 555 2.50 20.55 16.97
CA TYR A 555 3.14 20.29 15.69
C TYR A 555 2.68 18.92 15.17
N VAL A 556 2.00 18.91 14.03
CA VAL A 556 1.58 17.66 13.36
C VAL A 556 2.55 17.40 12.20
N LYS A 557 3.30 16.31 12.28
CA LYS A 557 4.10 15.81 11.17
C LYS A 557 3.21 15.03 10.23
N GLU A 558 2.92 15.62 9.07
CA GLU A 558 2.11 14.96 8.03
C GLU A 558 2.90 13.84 7.36
N ILE A 559 2.32 12.63 7.33
CA ILE A 559 2.84 11.49 6.58
C ILE A 559 1.91 11.25 5.40
N ALA A 560 2.48 11.24 4.20
CA ALA A 560 1.74 10.95 2.98
C ALA A 560 2.04 9.50 2.53
N ILE A 561 1.63 8.51 3.34
CA ILE A 561 1.84 7.09 3.05
C ILE A 561 0.54 6.33 3.24
N PHE A 562 0.18 5.54 2.23
CA PHE A 562 -0.97 4.66 2.26
C PHE A 562 -0.48 3.21 2.47
N TYR A 563 -0.41 2.73 3.73
CA TYR A 563 -0.14 1.32 3.98
C TYR A 563 -0.85 0.80 5.23
N GLY A 564 -1.60 -0.32 5.05
CA GLY A 564 -2.28 -1.02 6.12
C GLY A 564 -1.32 -1.85 6.96
N GLY A 565 -0.92 -1.37 8.12
CA GLY A 565 -0.18 -2.14 9.10
C GLY A 565 -0.82 -1.99 10.48
N GLY A 566 -0.88 -3.10 11.25
CA GLY A 566 -1.44 -3.14 12.59
C GLY A 566 -0.78 -2.19 13.60
N PRO A 567 -1.21 -2.20 14.87
CA PRO A 567 -0.79 -1.25 15.88
C PRO A 567 0.72 -1.20 16.01
N ALA A 568 1.28 -0.03 15.82
CA ALA A 568 2.69 0.22 15.95
C ALA A 568 3.13 0.00 17.41
N VAL A 569 4.16 -0.81 17.60
CA VAL A 569 4.89 -0.95 18.87
C VAL A 569 6.33 -0.50 18.65
N PRO A 570 7.02 -0.08 19.64
CA PRO A 570 7.33 1.27 20.04
C PRO A 570 8.72 1.72 19.56
N GLY A 571 8.75 2.77 18.89
CA GLY A 571 9.81 3.76 18.88
C GLY A 571 9.07 5.09 18.76
N ARG A 572 8.57 5.59 19.89
CA ARG A 572 7.75 6.80 19.95
C ARG A 572 8.44 7.92 19.20
N PRO A 573 7.83 8.54 18.17
CA PRO A 573 8.41 9.70 17.53
C PRO A 573 8.42 10.84 18.54
N LYS A 574 9.59 11.23 18.99
CA LYS A 574 9.77 12.37 19.89
C LYS A 574 9.92 13.64 19.05
N TRP A 575 9.37 14.75 19.54
CA TRP A 575 9.53 16.05 18.87
C TRP A 575 11.02 16.46 18.77
N GLN A 576 11.87 15.99 19.70
CA GLN A 576 13.31 16.20 19.68
C GLN A 576 14.00 15.56 18.46
N ASP A 577 13.42 14.49 17.92
CA ASP A 577 13.96 13.79 16.73
C ASP A 577 13.61 14.50 15.41
N ASN A 578 12.71 15.49 15.46
CA ASN A 578 12.31 16.29 14.31
C ASN A 578 12.89 17.71 14.41
N PRO A 579 13.79 18.12 13.49
CA PRO A 579 14.45 19.42 13.57
C PRO A 579 13.49 20.62 13.60
N GLU A 580 12.39 20.55 12.83
CA GLU A 580 11.39 21.63 12.76
C GLU A 580 10.56 21.69 14.05
N ALA A 581 10.10 20.55 14.54
CA ALA A 581 9.38 20.48 15.81
C ALA A 581 10.28 20.90 16.98
N SER A 582 11.53 20.42 16.99
CA SER A 582 12.52 20.78 18.03
C SER A 582 12.77 22.28 18.08
N ALA A 583 12.91 22.94 16.94
CA ALA A 583 13.11 24.40 16.87
C ALA A 583 11.89 25.15 17.44
N ILE A 584 10.68 24.77 17.06
CA ILE A 584 9.43 25.38 17.54
C ILE A 584 9.26 25.16 19.04
N MET A 585 9.33 23.90 19.48
CA MET A 585 9.07 23.54 20.88
C MET A 585 10.09 24.15 21.85
N SER A 586 11.38 24.07 21.50
CA SER A 586 12.44 24.68 22.34
C SER A 586 12.29 26.20 22.44
N MET A 587 11.98 26.88 21.34
CA MET A 587 11.70 28.30 21.34
C MET A 587 10.49 28.66 22.21
N MET A 588 9.39 27.93 22.04
CA MET A 588 8.14 28.21 22.76
C MET A 588 8.25 27.92 24.26
N LEU A 589 8.94 26.85 24.66
CA LEU A 589 9.24 26.55 26.06
C LEU A 589 10.08 27.64 26.69
N LYS A 590 11.13 28.10 25.99
CA LYS A 590 11.98 29.20 26.48
C LYS A 590 11.19 30.50 26.67
N LEU A 591 10.44 30.91 25.64
CA LEU A 591 9.63 32.14 25.70
C LEU A 591 8.49 32.04 26.73
N GLY A 592 7.90 30.85 26.89
CA GLY A 592 6.89 30.59 27.92
C GLY A 592 7.46 30.77 29.33
N THR A 593 8.64 30.20 29.60
CA THR A 593 9.34 30.38 30.89
C THR A 593 9.69 31.85 31.16
N GLU A 594 10.18 32.57 30.15
CA GLU A 594 10.51 33.99 30.27
C GLU A 594 9.29 34.88 30.57
N ARG A 595 8.10 34.48 30.07
CA ARG A 595 6.83 35.24 30.25
C ARG A 595 5.91 34.68 31.34
N GLY A 596 6.33 33.65 32.07
CA GLY A 596 5.53 33.00 33.11
C GLY A 596 4.28 32.28 32.60
N ILE A 597 4.32 31.76 31.36
CA ILE A 597 3.21 31.04 30.73
C ILE A 597 3.51 29.53 30.75
N CYS A 598 2.55 28.73 31.18
CA CYS A 598 2.64 27.28 31.06
C CYS A 598 2.50 26.86 29.58
N VAL A 599 3.59 26.34 28.98
CA VAL A 599 3.60 25.87 27.61
C VAL A 599 3.71 24.35 27.60
N ILE A 600 2.76 23.67 26.94
CA ILE A 600 2.72 22.23 26.80
C ILE A 600 3.06 21.86 25.34
N PRO A 601 4.20 21.21 25.07
CA PRO A 601 4.54 20.76 23.74
C PRO A 601 3.68 19.53 23.37
N VAL A 602 3.04 19.56 22.19
CA VAL A 602 2.21 18.49 21.67
C VAL A 602 2.74 18.09 20.29
N TYR A 603 3.17 16.85 20.13
CA TYR A 603 3.70 16.33 18.88
C TYR A 603 2.90 15.14 18.38
N ALA A 604 2.39 15.22 17.16
CA ALA A 604 1.67 14.15 16.53
C ALA A 604 2.23 13.84 15.14
N VAL A 605 2.10 12.58 14.73
CA VAL A 605 2.44 12.11 13.39
C VAL A 605 1.16 11.54 12.76
N SER A 606 0.68 12.13 11.66
CA SER A 606 -0.62 11.78 11.09
C SER A 606 -0.66 11.89 9.57
N GLU A 607 -1.56 11.12 8.96
CA GLU A 607 -1.89 11.19 7.53
C GLU A 607 -2.85 12.35 7.23
N ASP A 608 -3.70 12.72 8.20
CA ASP A 608 -4.64 13.85 8.12
C ASP A 608 -4.40 14.85 9.25
N THR A 609 -3.72 15.93 8.89
CA THR A 609 -3.42 17.02 9.81
C THR A 609 -4.68 17.67 10.36
N ALA A 610 -5.76 17.80 9.57
CA ALA A 610 -6.97 18.49 10.01
C ALA A 610 -7.73 17.68 11.07
N SER A 611 -7.96 16.38 10.82
CA SER A 611 -8.58 15.49 11.80
C SER A 611 -7.77 15.40 13.10
N THR A 612 -6.44 15.32 13.01
CA THR A 612 -5.59 15.27 14.20
C THR A 612 -5.66 16.55 15.04
N ILE A 613 -5.70 17.72 14.40
CA ILE A 613 -5.88 19.00 15.11
C ILE A 613 -7.23 19.00 15.83
N LEU A 614 -8.31 18.55 15.18
CA LEU A 614 -9.65 18.48 15.77
C LEU A 614 -9.70 17.53 16.96
N ASP A 615 -9.20 16.31 16.79
CA ASP A 615 -9.20 15.27 17.82
C ASP A 615 -8.41 15.70 19.07
N LEU A 616 -7.21 16.26 18.86
CA LEU A 616 -6.39 16.77 19.98
C LEU A 616 -6.98 18.01 20.63
N SER A 617 -7.62 18.90 19.85
CA SER A 617 -8.32 20.05 20.40
C SER A 617 -9.47 19.64 21.32
N ALA A 618 -10.25 18.65 20.89
CA ALA A 618 -11.36 18.09 21.66
C ALA A 618 -10.84 17.31 22.89
N THR A 619 -9.83 16.45 22.72
CA THR A 619 -9.28 15.59 23.77
C THR A 619 -8.63 16.40 24.89
N LEU A 620 -7.91 17.47 24.55
CA LEU A 620 -7.27 18.36 25.53
C LEU A 620 -8.24 19.37 26.12
N GLY A 621 -9.46 19.45 25.59
CA GLY A 621 -10.50 20.37 26.05
C GLY A 621 -10.04 21.83 25.94
N VAL A 622 -9.59 22.24 24.74
CA VAL A 622 -9.14 23.61 24.50
C VAL A 622 -10.33 24.54 24.25
N ASP A 623 -10.25 25.77 24.73
CA ASP A 623 -11.26 26.80 24.51
C ASP A 623 -11.04 27.56 23.21
N TYR A 624 -9.77 27.70 22.81
CA TYR A 624 -9.36 28.43 21.62
C TYR A 624 -8.34 27.63 20.82
N LEU A 625 -8.59 27.52 19.52
CA LEU A 625 -7.66 26.94 18.54
C LEU A 625 -7.13 28.05 17.64
N ILE A 626 -5.82 28.23 17.59
CA ILE A 626 -5.15 29.22 16.75
C ILE A 626 -4.42 28.49 15.60
N ILE A 627 -4.70 28.88 14.37
CA ILE A 627 -4.09 28.31 13.16
C ILE A 627 -3.57 29.45 12.28
N GLY A 628 -2.36 29.34 11.74
CA GLY A 628 -1.85 30.27 10.73
C GLY A 628 -2.54 30.10 9.37
N ALA A 629 -2.71 31.22 8.64
CA ALA A 629 -3.20 31.18 7.27
C ALA A 629 -2.25 30.35 6.37
N SER A 630 -2.84 29.54 5.48
CA SER A 630 -2.10 28.61 4.64
C SER A 630 -1.27 29.34 3.58
N GLN A 631 0.06 29.28 3.67
CA GLN A 631 1.01 29.77 2.66
C GLN A 631 1.35 28.71 1.59
N ARG A 632 0.52 27.66 1.44
CA ARG A 632 0.72 26.63 0.42
C ARG A 632 0.58 27.20 -0.99
N SER A 633 1.45 26.76 -1.92
CA SER A 633 1.36 27.13 -3.33
C SER A 633 -0.01 26.73 -3.93
N ALA A 634 -0.43 27.40 -5.00
CA ALA A 634 -1.71 27.11 -5.66
C ALA A 634 -1.83 25.63 -6.05
N MET A 635 -0.75 25.01 -6.50
CA MET A 635 -0.69 23.59 -6.87
C MET A 635 -0.84 22.68 -5.63
N THR A 636 -0.25 23.05 -4.50
CA THR A 636 -0.40 22.28 -3.24
C THR A 636 -1.80 22.45 -2.66
N LYS A 637 -2.44 23.62 -2.82
CA LYS A 637 -3.84 23.84 -2.43
C LYS A 637 -4.80 23.01 -3.29
N LEU A 638 -4.55 22.91 -4.59
CA LEU A 638 -5.34 22.09 -5.51
C LEU A 638 -5.24 20.59 -5.16
N LEU A 639 -4.02 20.12 -4.88
CA LEU A 639 -3.75 18.71 -4.60
C LEU A 639 -4.08 18.28 -3.17
N ARG A 640 -3.98 19.17 -2.18
CA ARG A 640 -4.06 18.82 -0.75
C ARG A 640 -5.11 19.60 0.05
N GLY A 641 -5.87 20.50 -0.55
CA GLY A 641 -6.85 21.33 0.12
C GLY A 641 -6.23 22.30 1.17
N SER A 642 -7.08 23.00 1.91
CA SER A 642 -6.66 23.88 3.01
C SER A 642 -6.99 23.23 4.35
N VAL A 643 -5.97 23.02 5.19
CA VAL A 643 -6.15 22.48 6.55
C VAL A 643 -7.05 23.41 7.37
N ALA A 644 -6.85 24.72 7.29
CA ALA A 644 -7.67 25.70 8.01
C ALA A 644 -9.16 25.62 7.63
N THR A 645 -9.47 25.43 6.33
CA THR A 645 -10.85 25.29 5.84
C THR A 645 -11.48 23.99 6.37
N ASN A 646 -10.75 22.87 6.31
CA ASN A 646 -11.26 21.59 6.79
C ASN A 646 -11.51 21.61 8.30
N VAL A 647 -10.58 22.21 9.07
CA VAL A 647 -10.75 22.38 10.52
C VAL A 647 -11.94 23.28 10.82
N ALA A 648 -12.10 24.42 10.12
CA ALA A 648 -13.22 25.34 10.35
C ALA A 648 -14.59 24.71 10.08
N GLN A 649 -14.68 23.77 9.13
CA GLN A 649 -15.94 23.08 8.80
C GLN A 649 -16.36 22.00 9.81
N GLN A 650 -15.42 21.46 10.58
CA GLN A 650 -15.65 20.31 11.45
C GLN A 650 -15.38 20.61 12.92
N LEU A 651 -14.99 21.85 13.26
CA LEU A 651 -14.70 22.23 14.64
C LEU A 651 -15.96 22.21 15.49
N PRO A 652 -15.94 21.59 16.69
CA PRO A 652 -17.05 21.65 17.64
C PRO A 652 -17.39 23.10 18.02
N GLU A 653 -18.68 23.41 18.20
CA GLU A 653 -19.18 24.76 18.56
C GLU A 653 -18.60 25.28 19.89
N SER A 654 -18.15 24.38 20.76
CA SER A 654 -17.51 24.72 22.05
C SER A 654 -16.10 25.30 21.92
N ILE A 655 -15.44 25.12 20.76
CA ILE A 655 -14.05 25.58 20.52
C ILE A 655 -14.05 26.77 19.56
N ARG A 656 -13.43 27.87 19.96
CA ARG A 656 -13.33 29.07 19.12
C ARG A 656 -12.10 29.02 18.23
N LEU A 657 -12.29 29.15 16.93
CA LEU A 657 -11.20 29.17 15.94
C LEU A 657 -10.71 30.61 15.69
N LEU A 658 -9.41 30.81 15.83
CA LEU A 658 -8.71 32.04 15.43
C LEU A 658 -7.77 31.71 14.26
N ILE A 659 -7.99 32.33 13.11
CA ILE A 659 -7.10 32.22 11.95
C ILE A 659 -6.23 33.46 11.88
N TYR A 660 -4.92 33.28 12.10
CA TYR A 660 -3.94 34.36 12.00
C TYR A 660 -3.40 34.43 10.57
N GLY A 661 -3.62 35.55 9.87
CA GLY A 661 -3.26 35.79 8.47
C GLY A 661 -2.00 36.59 8.25
#